data_c44e3d02708c8fb136e87c680673e26c
#
_entry.id   c44e3d02708c8fb136e87c680673e26c
#
_cell.length_a   1.000
_cell.length_b   1.000
_cell.length_c   1.000
_cell.angle_alpha   90.00
_cell.angle_beta   90.00
_cell.angle_gamma   90.00
#
_symmetry.space_group_name_H-M   'P 1'
#
loop_
_entity.id
_entity.type
_entity.pdbx_description
1 polymer ?
#
loop_
_entity_poly.entity_id
_entity_poly.type
_entity_poly.pdbx_seq_one_letter_code
_entity_poly.pdbx_strand_id
1 'polypeptide(L)'
;MAVAATAFLFFKGAPGSSPEATAVAGNQRIMGGVLASNLAGEFSFTIALALALAFLGTLAWALDHRRRAWLPAALLAAVVLSHLVVGVFAAVGAVVVWFAHRPIRNWQLALSIGGVGALLTAVWTLPLFATLGYTNDMGYETIRQYVTYLFPSYFWYLYPLIAAAVVAAVMRRRWGTFELIALTAVMGLVFRVWDVFDTPAWNLRFLPFWYLGLFLLAGIGAAELIRGAAWAAVRTVQDDWWVSSPSTHDGAATTVDDDVPIGRRGGPPAGMVRAVTAVALSVVLASAMLLQLHRTRSFLDFWAVYNYTGYERADYLVAPAGKSSDEYEAFIATADALPPGRLVWEPDSQAIGAYGTPLALMLLPYWTDGRISSMEGLYYEASATTPYHFLAVATLTAAGKASNPVRGLPYKTIEDFDLGVRYLQLLGVRYYAAESADAKARAAAHEDLMLVDRVPDFDGRPPLGWDVFEVADAPLVEPLASEPVIVEDVGAADWRDDVAVPWFDDPNALDQFLVSGGPGAWPRATVENARGRAGEELPEVRVTDIEETDDSVSFRVSRTGVPVLIKTSYFPNWRAEGADGPWRATPNFMVVVPTDKRVRLEYGTTNAEWLGRAGTVAGLVGLVGLAWWWRLGRRDDDEGAGSAGPWTG
;
A
#
# COMPACT_ATOMS: atom_id res chain seq x y z
N MET A 1 -6.95 8.55 -25.29
CA MET A 1 -6.24 8.64 -24.01
C MET A 1 -7.22 8.82 -22.84
N ALA A 2 -8.04 9.88 -22.78
CA ALA A 2 -8.97 10.11 -21.67
C ALA A 2 -9.92 8.93 -21.42
N VAL A 3 -10.58 8.38 -22.45
CA VAL A 3 -11.48 7.23 -22.33
C VAL A 3 -10.75 5.98 -21.79
N ALA A 4 -9.52 5.73 -22.24
CA ALA A 4 -8.71 4.62 -21.78
C ALA A 4 -8.28 4.80 -20.31
N ALA A 5 -7.89 6.02 -19.93
CA ALA A 5 -7.59 6.35 -18.54
C ALA A 5 -8.83 6.16 -17.64
N THR A 6 -10.00 6.60 -18.10
CA THR A 6 -11.28 6.37 -17.40
C THR A 6 -11.56 4.88 -17.21
N ALA A 7 -11.31 4.04 -18.23
CA ALA A 7 -11.49 2.60 -18.12
C ALA A 7 -10.55 1.99 -17.06
N PHE A 8 -9.31 2.47 -16.96
CA PHE A 8 -8.38 2.05 -15.90
C PHE A 8 -8.86 2.47 -14.51
N LEU A 9 -9.47 3.64 -14.34
CA LEU A 9 -10.01 4.09 -13.04
C LEU A 9 -11.01 3.08 -12.45
N PHE A 10 -11.85 2.48 -13.29
CA PHE A 10 -12.87 1.50 -12.90
C PHE A 10 -12.40 0.04 -13.02
N PHE A 11 -11.13 -0.19 -13.38
CA PHE A 11 -10.63 -1.55 -13.53
C PHE A 11 -10.64 -2.30 -12.20
N LYS A 12 -11.16 -3.51 -12.23
CA LYS A 12 -11.08 -4.52 -11.17
C LYS A 12 -10.90 -5.88 -11.80
N GLY A 13 -10.03 -6.71 -11.25
CA GLY A 13 -9.82 -8.07 -11.72
C GLY A 13 -11.13 -8.87 -11.75
N ALA A 14 -11.37 -9.61 -12.84
CA ALA A 14 -12.58 -10.40 -12.98
C ALA A 14 -12.53 -11.66 -12.10
N PRO A 15 -13.66 -12.10 -11.49
CA PRO A 15 -13.74 -13.39 -10.82
C PRO A 15 -13.60 -14.53 -11.82
N GLY A 16 -12.78 -15.52 -11.49
CA GLY A 16 -12.61 -16.72 -12.33
C GLY A 16 -13.79 -17.69 -12.25
N SER A 17 -13.98 -18.46 -13.30
CA SER A 17 -15.09 -19.41 -13.45
C SER A 17 -14.73 -20.87 -13.11
N SER A 18 -13.46 -21.18 -12.74
CA SER A 18 -13.01 -22.52 -12.35
C SER A 18 -12.27 -22.50 -11.02
N PRO A 19 -12.14 -23.65 -10.29
CA PRO A 19 -11.40 -23.72 -9.04
C PRO A 19 -9.93 -23.30 -9.18
N GLU A 20 -9.26 -23.67 -10.27
CA GLU A 20 -7.89 -23.24 -10.58
C GLU A 20 -7.85 -21.75 -10.96
N ALA A 21 -8.81 -21.32 -11.78
CA ALA A 21 -9.01 -19.91 -12.06
C ALA A 21 -9.44 -19.13 -10.82
N THR A 22 -10.06 -19.76 -9.82
CA THR A 22 -10.44 -19.12 -8.55
C THR A 22 -9.23 -18.92 -7.65
N ALA A 23 -8.26 -19.82 -7.63
CA ALA A 23 -7.01 -19.61 -6.91
C ALA A 23 -6.18 -18.49 -7.54
N VAL A 24 -6.06 -18.46 -8.87
CA VAL A 24 -5.43 -17.36 -9.61
C VAL A 24 -6.28 -16.09 -9.53
N ALA A 25 -7.60 -16.18 -9.64
CA ALA A 25 -8.54 -15.06 -9.53
C ALA A 25 -8.68 -14.55 -8.10
N GLY A 26 -8.43 -15.35 -7.07
CA GLY A 26 -8.35 -14.89 -5.69
C GLY A 26 -7.35 -13.74 -5.54
N ASN A 27 -6.15 -13.94 -6.05
CA ASN A 27 -5.11 -12.91 -6.05
C ASN A 27 -5.41 -11.77 -7.07
N GLN A 28 -6.05 -12.06 -8.20
CA GLN A 28 -6.48 -11.04 -9.16
C GLN A 28 -7.66 -10.19 -8.67
N ARG A 29 -8.47 -10.69 -7.72
CA ARG A 29 -9.53 -9.90 -7.06
C ARG A 29 -9.00 -8.71 -6.28
N ILE A 30 -7.80 -8.79 -5.78
CA ILE A 30 -7.12 -7.70 -5.06
C ILE A 30 -6.68 -6.59 -6.01
N MET A 31 -6.50 -6.92 -7.31
CA MET A 31 -6.01 -5.98 -8.29
C MET A 31 -7.12 -5.11 -8.86
N GLY A 32 -6.86 -3.82 -8.90
CA GLY A 32 -7.81 -2.86 -9.45
C GLY A 32 -7.12 -1.58 -9.91
N GLY A 33 -7.90 -0.71 -10.50
CA GLY A 33 -7.52 0.65 -10.79
C GLY A 33 -7.72 1.55 -9.57
N VAL A 34 -7.71 2.83 -9.81
CA VAL A 34 -7.74 3.89 -8.77
C VAL A 34 -8.94 3.77 -7.82
N LEU A 35 -10.14 3.51 -8.35
CA LEU A 35 -11.34 3.42 -7.51
C LEU A 35 -11.30 2.20 -6.58
N ALA A 36 -10.84 1.05 -7.09
CA ALA A 36 -10.68 -0.15 -6.27
C ALA A 36 -9.65 0.06 -5.15
N SER A 37 -8.53 0.74 -5.43
CA SER A 37 -7.53 1.10 -4.42
C SER A 37 -8.11 2.03 -3.34
N ASN A 38 -8.92 3.04 -3.74
CA ASN A 38 -9.59 3.91 -2.79
C ASN A 38 -10.58 3.14 -1.89
N LEU A 39 -11.35 2.21 -2.44
CA LEU A 39 -12.27 1.38 -1.67
C LEU A 39 -11.55 0.40 -0.72
N ALA A 40 -10.31 0.04 -1.05
CA ALA A 40 -9.43 -0.74 -0.17
C ALA A 40 -8.73 0.13 0.91
N GLY A 41 -8.98 1.44 0.95
CA GLY A 41 -8.33 2.34 1.91
C GLY A 41 -7.00 2.95 1.44
N GLU A 42 -6.50 2.58 0.26
CA GLU A 42 -5.23 3.09 -0.29
C GLU A 42 -5.42 4.45 -1.02
N PHE A 43 -5.93 5.46 -0.34
CA PHE A 43 -6.18 6.80 -0.92
C PHE A 43 -4.91 7.47 -1.42
N SER A 44 -3.80 7.26 -0.72
CA SER A 44 -2.48 7.82 -1.05
C SER A 44 -1.96 7.32 -2.40
N PHE A 45 -2.28 6.08 -2.79
CA PHE A 45 -1.95 5.54 -4.12
C PHE A 45 -2.51 6.38 -5.24
N THR A 46 -3.77 6.80 -5.14
CA THR A 46 -4.46 7.60 -6.16
C THR A 46 -3.79 8.97 -6.35
N ILE A 47 -3.51 9.64 -5.25
CA ILE A 47 -2.85 10.95 -5.24
C ILE A 47 -1.44 10.82 -5.83
N ALA A 48 -0.68 9.85 -5.33
CA ALA A 48 0.69 9.59 -5.80
C ALA A 48 0.75 9.26 -7.29
N LEU A 49 -0.19 8.45 -7.83
CA LEU A 49 -0.23 8.09 -9.24
C LEU A 49 -0.48 9.30 -10.13
N ALA A 50 -1.40 10.19 -9.75
CA ALA A 50 -1.64 11.44 -10.48
C ALA A 50 -0.39 12.35 -10.47
N LEU A 51 0.26 12.48 -9.32
CA LEU A 51 1.52 13.22 -9.16
C LEU A 51 2.66 12.59 -9.96
N ALA A 52 2.76 11.25 -10.02
CA ALA A 52 3.78 10.55 -10.78
C ALA A 52 3.65 10.79 -12.30
N LEU A 53 2.42 10.77 -12.83
CA LEU A 53 2.18 11.11 -14.25
C LEU A 53 2.54 12.57 -14.55
N ALA A 54 2.18 13.49 -13.64
CA ALA A 54 2.56 14.89 -13.74
C ALA A 54 4.10 15.07 -13.65
N PHE A 55 4.74 14.31 -12.76
CA PHE A 55 6.20 14.27 -12.62
C PHE A 55 6.87 13.84 -13.94
N LEU A 56 6.49 12.69 -14.51
CA LEU A 56 7.09 12.17 -15.73
C LEU A 56 6.91 13.15 -16.91
N GLY A 57 5.72 13.73 -17.06
CA GLY A 57 5.46 14.73 -18.09
C GLY A 57 6.27 16.02 -17.91
N THR A 58 6.38 16.52 -16.67
CA THR A 58 7.19 17.72 -16.39
C THR A 58 8.68 17.45 -16.46
N LEU A 59 9.13 16.23 -16.12
CA LEU A 59 10.52 15.79 -16.28
C LEU A 59 10.90 15.78 -17.77
N ALA A 60 10.11 15.13 -18.64
CA ALA A 60 10.33 15.11 -20.07
C ALA A 60 10.44 16.53 -20.63
N TRP A 61 9.48 17.39 -20.26
CA TRP A 61 9.48 18.78 -20.65
C TRP A 61 10.73 19.53 -20.14
N ALA A 62 11.13 19.33 -18.89
CA ALA A 62 12.29 19.98 -18.30
C ALA A 62 13.61 19.53 -18.97
N LEU A 63 13.74 18.25 -19.35
CA LEU A 63 14.90 17.72 -20.06
C LEU A 63 15.01 18.29 -21.49
N ASP A 64 13.89 18.46 -22.20
CA ASP A 64 13.89 19.02 -23.55
C ASP A 64 14.21 20.52 -23.58
N HIS A 65 13.61 21.27 -22.67
CA HIS A 65 13.70 22.72 -22.64
C HIS A 65 14.77 23.26 -21.69
N ARG A 66 15.35 22.40 -20.84
CA ARG A 66 16.31 22.74 -19.77
C ARG A 66 15.81 23.85 -18.83
N ARG A 67 14.52 23.83 -18.53
CA ARG A 67 13.81 24.86 -17.74
C ARG A 67 12.92 24.23 -16.68
N ARG A 68 12.59 25.00 -15.63
CA ARG A 68 11.67 24.61 -14.53
C ARG A 68 12.03 23.30 -13.84
N ALA A 69 13.32 22.98 -13.70
CA ALA A 69 13.81 21.75 -13.07
C ALA A 69 13.30 21.55 -11.62
N TRP A 70 12.96 22.64 -10.93
CA TRP A 70 12.39 22.60 -9.59
C TRP A 70 11.03 21.89 -9.54
N LEU A 71 10.22 21.99 -10.60
CA LEU A 71 8.87 21.41 -10.61
C LEU A 71 8.89 19.88 -10.58
N PRO A 72 9.60 19.17 -11.50
CA PRO A 72 9.72 17.71 -11.38
C PRO A 72 10.44 17.27 -10.10
N ALA A 73 11.40 18.02 -9.56
CA ALA A 73 12.01 17.68 -8.27
C ALA A 73 11.00 17.71 -7.11
N ALA A 74 10.17 18.76 -7.03
CA ALA A 74 9.11 18.87 -6.05
C ALA A 74 8.03 17.79 -6.22
N LEU A 75 7.64 17.48 -7.47
CA LEU A 75 6.66 16.43 -7.76
C LEU A 75 7.19 15.05 -7.40
N LEU A 76 8.46 14.75 -7.67
CA LEU A 76 9.07 13.47 -7.25
C LEU A 76 9.01 13.30 -5.74
N ALA A 77 9.36 14.35 -4.99
CA ALA A 77 9.26 14.32 -3.53
C ALA A 77 7.81 14.10 -3.07
N ALA A 78 6.85 14.81 -3.66
CA ALA A 78 5.44 14.65 -3.34
C ALA A 78 4.94 13.23 -3.63
N VAL A 79 5.37 12.59 -4.72
CA VAL A 79 5.05 11.20 -5.05
C VAL A 79 5.57 10.25 -3.98
N VAL A 80 6.87 10.34 -3.65
CA VAL A 80 7.51 9.43 -2.69
C VAL A 80 6.90 9.57 -1.31
N LEU A 81 6.66 10.81 -0.84
CA LEU A 81 6.03 11.07 0.45
C LEU A 81 4.55 10.67 0.50
N SER A 82 3.88 10.60 -0.66
CA SER A 82 2.50 10.12 -0.72
C SER A 82 2.41 8.60 -0.74
N HIS A 83 3.28 7.90 -1.50
CA HIS A 83 3.21 6.44 -1.63
C HIS A 83 4.52 5.84 -2.17
N LEU A 84 5.18 5.02 -1.37
CA LEU A 84 6.52 4.48 -1.67
C LEU A 84 6.57 3.67 -2.99
N VAL A 85 5.61 2.76 -3.20
CA VAL A 85 5.59 1.89 -4.41
C VAL A 85 5.36 2.72 -5.68
N VAL A 86 4.54 3.78 -5.61
CA VAL A 86 4.40 4.75 -6.70
C VAL A 86 5.68 5.57 -6.87
N GLY A 87 6.42 5.83 -5.78
CA GLY A 87 7.75 6.44 -5.82
C GLY A 87 8.75 5.59 -6.63
N VAL A 88 8.73 4.27 -6.46
CA VAL A 88 9.53 3.33 -7.27
C VAL A 88 9.13 3.42 -8.76
N PHE A 89 7.82 3.42 -9.06
CA PHE A 89 7.33 3.62 -10.43
C PHE A 89 7.82 4.95 -11.02
N ALA A 90 7.76 6.03 -10.27
CA ALA A 90 8.23 7.35 -10.71
C ALA A 90 9.74 7.36 -10.95
N ALA A 91 10.54 6.72 -10.07
CA ALA A 91 11.99 6.63 -10.23
C ALA A 91 12.39 5.81 -11.46
N VAL A 92 11.77 4.64 -11.66
CA VAL A 92 11.96 3.80 -12.85
C VAL A 92 11.53 4.56 -14.11
N GLY A 93 10.37 5.22 -14.07
CA GLY A 93 9.87 6.05 -15.15
C GLY A 93 10.81 7.21 -15.48
N ALA A 94 11.41 7.85 -14.47
CA ALA A 94 12.39 8.91 -14.65
C ALA A 94 13.62 8.43 -15.44
N VAL A 95 14.09 7.22 -15.18
CA VAL A 95 15.20 6.61 -15.94
C VAL A 95 14.81 6.40 -17.40
N VAL A 96 13.61 5.88 -17.68
CA VAL A 96 13.11 5.69 -19.05
C VAL A 96 13.00 7.02 -19.79
N VAL A 97 12.38 8.03 -19.15
CA VAL A 97 12.26 9.39 -19.70
C VAL A 97 13.64 10.00 -19.96
N TRP A 98 14.58 9.87 -19.03
CA TRP A 98 15.94 10.38 -19.22
C TRP A 98 16.63 9.75 -20.42
N PHE A 99 16.53 8.41 -20.60
CA PHE A 99 17.10 7.74 -21.78
C PHE A 99 16.46 8.19 -23.09
N ALA A 100 15.15 8.50 -23.10
CA ALA A 100 14.44 9.00 -24.27
C ALA A 100 14.82 10.46 -24.65
N HIS A 101 15.24 11.28 -23.68
CA HIS A 101 15.46 12.72 -23.82
C HIS A 101 16.94 13.13 -23.76
N ARG A 102 17.76 12.63 -24.70
CA ARG A 102 19.18 12.98 -24.88
C ARG A 102 20.01 12.76 -23.59
N PRO A 103 20.19 11.53 -23.12
CA PRO A 103 20.72 11.19 -21.80
C PRO A 103 22.12 11.79 -21.55
N ILE A 104 23.03 11.74 -22.53
CA ILE A 104 24.40 12.25 -22.38
C ILE A 104 24.40 13.78 -22.15
N ARG A 105 23.50 14.51 -22.80
CA ARG A 105 23.41 15.97 -22.65
C ARG A 105 22.75 16.37 -21.34
N ASN A 106 21.82 15.57 -20.84
CA ASN A 106 20.91 15.94 -19.75
C ASN A 106 21.20 15.24 -18.43
N TRP A 107 22.32 14.48 -18.30
CA TRP A 107 22.60 13.69 -17.10
C TRP A 107 22.72 14.55 -15.82
N GLN A 108 23.40 15.72 -15.91
CA GLN A 108 23.54 16.62 -14.76
C GLN A 108 22.19 17.18 -14.30
N LEU A 109 21.35 17.56 -15.28
CA LEU A 109 20.00 18.07 -14.99
C LEU A 109 19.12 16.98 -14.37
N ALA A 110 19.13 15.76 -14.93
CA ALA A 110 18.40 14.63 -14.40
C ALA A 110 18.88 14.27 -12.98
N LEU A 111 20.20 14.25 -12.76
CA LEU A 111 20.78 14.00 -11.43
C LEU A 111 20.43 15.10 -10.42
N SER A 112 20.42 16.37 -10.85
CA SER A 112 20.01 17.49 -9.99
C SER A 112 18.54 17.40 -9.60
N ILE A 113 17.65 17.05 -10.54
CA ILE A 113 16.23 16.85 -10.28
C ILE A 113 16.01 15.67 -9.33
N GLY A 114 16.62 14.52 -9.63
CA GLY A 114 16.51 13.32 -8.81
C GLY A 114 17.14 13.50 -7.43
N GLY A 115 18.32 14.12 -7.35
CA GLY A 115 19.02 14.36 -6.09
C GLY A 115 18.28 15.33 -5.17
N VAL A 116 17.76 16.44 -5.72
CA VAL A 116 16.95 17.38 -4.92
C VAL A 116 15.63 16.70 -4.50
N GLY A 117 14.97 15.94 -5.39
CA GLY A 117 13.78 15.17 -5.04
C GLY A 117 14.03 14.17 -3.92
N ALA A 118 15.13 13.41 -3.98
CA ALA A 118 15.53 12.47 -2.94
C ALA A 118 15.85 13.19 -1.61
N LEU A 119 16.57 14.30 -1.65
CA LEU A 119 16.87 15.09 -0.43
C LEU A 119 15.60 15.64 0.20
N LEU A 120 14.63 16.09 -0.56
CA LEU A 120 13.35 16.59 -0.03
C LEU A 120 12.57 15.51 0.73
N THR A 121 12.77 14.24 0.42
CA THR A 121 12.11 13.11 1.10
C THR A 121 12.93 12.54 2.25
N ALA A 122 14.17 13.02 2.46
CA ALA A 122 15.14 12.42 3.37
C ALA A 122 14.65 12.35 4.81
N VAL A 123 13.80 13.30 5.25
CA VAL A 123 13.19 13.30 6.60
C VAL A 123 12.43 12.00 6.91
N TRP A 124 11.92 11.34 5.90
CA TRP A 124 11.19 10.09 6.03
C TRP A 124 11.95 8.89 5.47
N THR A 125 12.57 9.04 4.28
CA THR A 125 13.23 7.91 3.60
C THR A 125 14.50 7.43 4.30
N LEU A 126 15.31 8.33 4.89
CA LEU A 126 16.52 7.90 5.60
C LEU A 126 16.21 7.12 6.88
N PRO A 127 15.32 7.58 7.79
CA PRO A 127 14.88 6.74 8.91
C PRO A 127 14.29 5.41 8.47
N LEU A 128 13.40 5.40 7.47
CA LEU A 128 12.80 4.17 6.94
C LEU A 128 13.86 3.15 6.53
N PHE A 129 14.83 3.56 5.70
CA PHE A 129 15.89 2.65 5.25
C PHE A 129 16.82 2.21 6.37
N ALA A 130 17.09 3.08 7.34
CA ALA A 130 17.92 2.75 8.50
C ALA A 130 17.25 1.74 9.44
N THR A 131 15.93 1.65 9.42
CA THR A 131 15.14 0.83 10.35
C THR A 131 14.35 -0.30 9.66
N LEU A 132 14.63 -0.60 8.39
CA LEU A 132 13.97 -1.68 7.65
C LEU A 132 14.03 -3.04 8.35
N GLY A 133 15.12 -3.34 9.07
CA GLY A 133 15.26 -4.58 9.85
C GLY A 133 14.28 -4.72 11.03
N TYR A 134 13.53 -3.67 11.35
CA TYR A 134 12.48 -3.68 12.37
C TYR A 134 11.07 -3.70 11.77
N THR A 135 10.94 -3.89 10.48
CA THR A 135 9.66 -4.09 9.79
C THR A 135 9.34 -5.57 9.70
N ASN A 136 8.08 -5.90 9.45
CA ASN A 136 7.62 -7.26 9.30
C ASN A 136 7.32 -7.56 7.83
N ASP A 137 7.77 -8.71 7.35
CA ASP A 137 7.33 -9.27 6.09
C ASP A 137 6.05 -10.10 6.33
N MET A 138 5.03 -9.87 5.51
CA MET A 138 3.77 -10.63 5.53
C MET A 138 3.91 -12.03 4.92
N GLY A 139 5.09 -12.41 4.45
CA GLY A 139 5.37 -13.71 3.85
C GLY A 139 4.55 -13.98 2.58
N TYR A 140 4.15 -12.95 1.84
CA TYR A 140 3.43 -13.13 0.59
C TYR A 140 4.30 -13.87 -0.42
N GLU A 141 3.79 -15.01 -0.90
CA GLU A 141 4.47 -15.75 -1.95
C GLU A 141 4.63 -14.89 -3.21
N THR A 142 5.85 -14.86 -3.72
CA THR A 142 6.15 -14.22 -5.01
C THR A 142 5.27 -14.81 -6.11
N ILE A 143 4.60 -13.96 -6.86
CA ILE A 143 3.79 -14.39 -7.99
C ILE A 143 4.71 -14.90 -9.11
N ARG A 144 4.63 -16.21 -9.40
CA ARG A 144 5.45 -16.88 -10.42
C ARG A 144 4.72 -17.15 -11.74
N GLN A 145 3.41 -16.98 -11.78
CA GLN A 145 2.60 -17.16 -12.98
C GLN A 145 2.61 -15.89 -13.85
N TYR A 146 3.80 -15.41 -14.20
CA TYR A 146 4.01 -14.10 -14.83
C TYR A 146 3.19 -13.86 -16.08
N VAL A 147 3.07 -14.85 -16.98
CA VAL A 147 2.33 -14.70 -18.24
C VAL A 147 0.85 -14.44 -17.99
N THR A 148 0.25 -15.18 -17.06
CA THR A 148 -1.17 -15.04 -16.72
C THR A 148 -1.48 -13.66 -16.12
N TYR A 149 -0.56 -13.13 -15.30
CA TYR A 149 -0.74 -11.82 -14.68
C TYR A 149 -0.38 -10.67 -15.61
N LEU A 150 0.64 -10.81 -16.44
CA LEU A 150 0.99 -9.76 -17.43
C LEU A 150 -0.03 -9.71 -18.58
N PHE A 151 -0.56 -10.87 -19.00
CA PHE A 151 -1.47 -10.98 -20.14
C PHE A 151 -2.77 -11.72 -19.76
N PRO A 152 -3.59 -11.14 -18.86
CA PRO A 152 -4.85 -11.78 -18.46
C PRO A 152 -5.76 -11.97 -19.66
N SER A 153 -6.40 -13.15 -19.75
CA SER A 153 -7.29 -13.50 -20.89
C SER A 153 -8.48 -12.53 -21.05
N TYR A 154 -8.96 -11.96 -19.95
CA TYR A 154 -10.06 -10.98 -19.99
C TYR A 154 -9.67 -9.61 -20.58
N PHE A 155 -8.38 -9.36 -20.89
CA PHE A 155 -7.91 -8.21 -21.64
C PHE A 155 -7.85 -8.43 -23.15
N TRP A 156 -8.39 -9.54 -23.67
CA TRP A 156 -8.35 -9.91 -25.07
C TRP A 156 -8.73 -8.75 -26.02
N TYR A 157 -9.65 -7.89 -25.61
CA TYR A 157 -10.12 -6.73 -26.40
C TYR A 157 -9.11 -5.56 -26.45
N LEU A 158 -8.15 -5.49 -25.52
CA LEU A 158 -7.11 -4.47 -25.51
C LEU A 158 -5.96 -4.84 -26.47
N TYR A 159 -5.64 -6.11 -26.63
CA TYR A 159 -4.45 -6.54 -27.38
C TYR A 159 -4.45 -6.11 -28.85
N PRO A 160 -5.53 -6.20 -29.63
CA PRO A 160 -5.58 -5.66 -30.99
C PRO A 160 -5.34 -4.14 -31.04
N LEU A 161 -5.86 -3.40 -30.06
CA LEU A 161 -5.66 -1.95 -29.97
C LEU A 161 -4.20 -1.63 -29.62
N ILE A 162 -3.58 -2.36 -28.71
CA ILE A 162 -2.17 -2.21 -28.36
C ILE A 162 -1.29 -2.51 -29.59
N ALA A 163 -1.58 -3.60 -30.32
CA ALA A 163 -0.87 -3.91 -31.55
C ALA A 163 -0.97 -2.77 -32.58
N ALA A 164 -2.15 -2.17 -32.75
CA ALA A 164 -2.34 -1.01 -33.60
C ALA A 164 -1.50 0.20 -33.15
N ALA A 165 -1.38 0.44 -31.84
CA ALA A 165 -0.52 1.49 -31.30
C ALA A 165 0.95 1.24 -31.62
N VAL A 166 1.43 0.01 -31.44
CA VAL A 166 2.83 -0.39 -31.73
C VAL A 166 3.13 -0.23 -33.22
N VAL A 167 2.25 -0.75 -34.10
CA VAL A 167 2.40 -0.61 -35.55
C VAL A 167 2.43 0.86 -35.96
N ALA A 168 1.51 1.66 -35.44
CA ALA A 168 1.46 3.09 -35.74
C ALA A 168 2.70 3.84 -35.21
N ALA A 169 3.23 3.46 -34.06
CA ALA A 169 4.46 4.03 -33.50
C ALA A 169 5.65 3.77 -34.43
N VAL A 170 5.81 2.54 -34.92
CA VAL A 170 6.87 2.14 -35.84
C VAL A 170 6.72 2.88 -37.18
N MET A 171 5.53 2.80 -37.79
CA MET A 171 5.28 3.42 -39.11
C MET A 171 5.44 4.95 -39.13
N ARG A 172 5.03 5.60 -38.05
CA ARG A 172 5.01 7.08 -37.97
C ARG A 172 6.13 7.65 -37.10
N ARG A 173 7.05 6.81 -36.61
CA ARG A 173 8.19 7.17 -35.75
C ARG A 173 7.78 8.07 -34.58
N ARG A 174 6.72 7.66 -33.83
CA ARG A 174 6.19 8.45 -32.71
C ARG A 174 6.98 8.15 -31.41
N TRP A 175 7.97 8.97 -31.15
CA TRP A 175 8.86 8.79 -29.99
C TRP A 175 8.13 8.72 -28.65
N GLY A 176 7.14 9.57 -28.39
CA GLY A 176 6.37 9.51 -27.15
C GLY A 176 5.57 8.22 -26.97
N THR A 177 5.17 7.54 -28.07
CA THR A 177 4.54 6.20 -27.97
C THR A 177 5.59 5.13 -27.67
N PHE A 178 6.80 5.23 -28.22
CA PHE A 178 7.90 4.33 -27.87
C PHE A 178 8.31 4.47 -26.41
N GLU A 179 8.33 5.67 -25.88
CA GLU A 179 8.60 5.95 -24.46
C GLU A 179 7.55 5.27 -23.56
N LEU A 180 6.27 5.38 -23.90
CA LEU A 180 5.20 4.69 -23.16
C LEU A 180 5.32 3.16 -23.27
N ILE A 181 5.66 2.62 -24.46
CA ILE A 181 5.93 1.19 -24.65
C ILE A 181 7.10 0.75 -23.77
N ALA A 182 8.20 1.52 -23.75
CA ALA A 182 9.37 1.22 -22.93
C ALA A 182 9.03 1.25 -21.44
N LEU A 183 8.34 2.29 -20.98
CA LEU A 183 7.91 2.39 -19.58
C LEU A 183 7.03 1.21 -19.18
N THR A 184 6.04 0.88 -20.02
CA THR A 184 5.15 -0.27 -19.77
C THR A 184 5.96 -1.58 -19.69
N ALA A 185 6.85 -1.83 -20.67
CA ALA A 185 7.69 -3.03 -20.69
C ALA A 185 8.61 -3.13 -19.47
N VAL A 186 9.22 -2.00 -19.05
CA VAL A 186 10.08 -1.96 -17.87
C VAL A 186 9.27 -2.26 -16.61
N MET A 187 8.04 -1.78 -16.48
CA MET A 187 7.20 -2.12 -15.33
C MET A 187 6.80 -3.60 -15.30
N GLY A 188 6.55 -4.23 -16.45
CA GLY A 188 6.39 -5.68 -16.55
C GLY A 188 7.65 -6.45 -16.15
N LEU A 189 8.83 -5.93 -16.50
CA LEU A 189 10.11 -6.50 -16.07
C LEU A 189 10.33 -6.31 -14.57
N VAL A 190 10.02 -5.14 -14.01
CA VAL A 190 10.08 -4.89 -12.55
C VAL A 190 9.23 -5.92 -11.81
N PHE A 191 7.97 -6.13 -12.22
CA PHE A 191 7.13 -7.18 -11.64
C PHE A 191 7.79 -8.56 -11.69
N ARG A 192 8.48 -8.90 -12.80
CA ARG A 192 9.14 -10.21 -13.01
C ARG A 192 10.38 -10.39 -12.17
N VAL A 193 11.18 -9.34 -11.94
CA VAL A 193 12.49 -9.43 -11.30
C VAL A 193 12.51 -8.92 -9.87
N TRP A 194 11.39 -8.38 -9.37
CA TRP A 194 11.33 -7.77 -8.03
C TRP A 194 11.65 -8.74 -6.90
N ASP A 195 11.34 -10.00 -7.09
CA ASP A 195 11.64 -11.09 -6.16
C ASP A 195 13.14 -11.40 -5.99
N VAL A 196 13.99 -10.85 -6.87
CA VAL A 196 15.46 -10.93 -6.70
C VAL A 196 15.95 -9.98 -5.59
N PHE A 197 15.19 -8.92 -5.33
CA PHE A 197 15.46 -8.00 -4.24
C PHE A 197 14.71 -8.51 -3.00
N ASP A 198 15.45 -8.89 -1.99
CA ASP A 198 14.90 -9.30 -0.69
C ASP A 198 14.26 -8.10 0.02
N THR A 199 13.02 -7.82 -0.34
CA THR A 199 12.25 -6.68 0.17
C THR A 199 10.89 -7.14 0.68
N PRO A 200 10.34 -6.53 1.74
CA PRO A 200 9.00 -6.85 2.23
C PRO A 200 7.88 -6.48 1.24
N ALA A 201 8.18 -5.75 0.17
CA ALA A 201 7.18 -5.33 -0.81
C ALA A 201 6.82 -6.45 -1.80
N TRP A 202 5.55 -6.85 -1.81
CA TRP A 202 5.04 -7.86 -2.72
C TRP A 202 5.10 -7.41 -4.20
N ASN A 203 5.63 -8.26 -5.10
CA ASN A 203 5.78 -7.93 -6.53
C ASN A 203 4.43 -7.62 -7.23
N LEU A 204 3.31 -8.17 -6.74
CA LEU A 204 1.97 -7.87 -7.24
C LEU A 204 1.64 -6.38 -7.22
N ARG A 205 2.21 -5.60 -6.30
CA ARG A 205 2.00 -4.15 -6.17
C ARG A 205 2.49 -3.34 -7.39
N PHE A 206 3.29 -3.94 -8.29
CA PHE A 206 3.76 -3.28 -9.52
C PHE A 206 2.88 -3.51 -10.74
N LEU A 207 1.96 -4.48 -10.71
CA LEU A 207 1.07 -4.77 -11.84
C LEU A 207 0.11 -3.64 -12.22
N PRO A 208 -0.42 -2.81 -11.31
CA PRO A 208 -1.25 -1.68 -11.69
C PRO A 208 -0.58 -0.74 -12.70
N PHE A 209 0.74 -0.54 -12.61
CA PHE A 209 1.49 0.32 -13.54
C PHE A 209 1.64 -0.32 -14.93
N TRP A 210 1.83 -1.64 -14.99
CA TRP A 210 1.79 -2.40 -16.24
C TRP A 210 0.42 -2.26 -16.91
N TYR A 211 -0.67 -2.47 -16.16
CA TYR A 211 -2.02 -2.36 -16.70
C TYR A 211 -2.38 -0.94 -17.11
N LEU A 212 -1.98 0.08 -16.37
CA LEU A 212 -2.12 1.48 -16.78
C LEU A 212 -1.49 1.70 -18.16
N GLY A 213 -0.27 1.21 -18.36
CA GLY A 213 0.42 1.26 -19.64
C GLY A 213 -0.37 0.58 -20.76
N LEU A 214 -0.92 -0.62 -20.53
CA LEU A 214 -1.75 -1.34 -21.51
C LEU A 214 -3.01 -0.54 -21.88
N PHE A 215 -3.72 0.03 -20.92
CA PHE A 215 -4.89 0.86 -21.18
C PHE A 215 -4.53 2.12 -21.98
N LEU A 216 -3.44 2.80 -21.63
CA LEU A 216 -3.00 3.99 -22.36
C LEU A 216 -2.56 3.66 -23.80
N LEU A 217 -1.84 2.57 -24.02
CA LEU A 217 -1.46 2.10 -25.35
C LEU A 217 -2.69 1.69 -26.17
N ALA A 218 -3.66 1.00 -25.58
CA ALA A 218 -4.91 0.68 -26.24
C ALA A 218 -5.66 1.95 -26.66
N GLY A 219 -5.68 2.99 -25.84
CA GLY A 219 -6.26 4.28 -26.18
C GLY A 219 -5.57 4.98 -27.36
N ILE A 220 -4.23 4.88 -27.44
CA ILE A 220 -3.47 5.37 -28.60
C ILE A 220 -3.84 4.58 -29.85
N GLY A 221 -3.86 3.23 -29.76
CA GLY A 221 -4.19 2.37 -30.89
C GLY A 221 -5.60 2.60 -31.41
N ALA A 222 -6.57 2.74 -30.51
CA ALA A 222 -7.94 3.11 -30.87
C ALA A 222 -7.99 4.42 -31.65
N ALA A 223 -7.28 5.45 -31.20
CA ALA A 223 -7.20 6.73 -31.89
C ALA A 223 -6.56 6.60 -33.27
N GLU A 224 -5.54 5.75 -33.43
CA GLU A 224 -4.91 5.52 -34.74
C GLU A 224 -5.83 4.74 -35.71
N LEU A 225 -6.57 3.74 -35.21
CA LEU A 225 -7.56 3.01 -36.02
C LEU A 225 -8.71 3.93 -36.44
N ILE A 226 -9.21 4.79 -35.57
CA ILE A 226 -10.22 5.79 -35.89
C ILE A 226 -9.72 6.75 -36.97
N ARG A 227 -8.49 7.23 -36.88
CA ARG A 227 -7.87 8.08 -37.90
C ARG A 227 -7.73 7.38 -39.25
N GLY A 228 -7.30 6.10 -39.21
CA GLY A 228 -7.19 5.27 -40.41
C GLY A 228 -8.53 5.05 -41.10
N ALA A 229 -9.56 4.68 -40.32
CA ALA A 229 -10.92 4.49 -40.79
C ALA A 229 -11.53 5.79 -41.37
N ALA A 230 -11.34 6.92 -40.67
CA ALA A 230 -11.81 8.21 -41.15
C ALA A 230 -11.11 8.67 -42.45
N TRP A 231 -9.85 8.31 -42.61
CA TRP A 231 -9.13 8.58 -43.87
C TRP A 231 -9.60 7.67 -45.02
N ALA A 232 -9.83 6.36 -44.75
CA ALA A 232 -10.38 5.42 -45.70
C ALA A 232 -11.79 5.84 -46.15
N ALA A 233 -12.66 6.25 -45.23
CA ALA A 233 -14.01 6.74 -45.55
C ALA A 233 -14.01 7.95 -46.49
N VAL A 234 -13.04 8.86 -46.35
CA VAL A 234 -12.92 9.98 -47.31
C VAL A 234 -12.56 9.50 -48.71
N ARG A 235 -11.65 8.53 -48.83
CA ARG A 235 -11.26 7.98 -50.12
C ARG A 235 -12.44 7.26 -50.79
N THR A 236 -13.12 6.38 -50.10
CA THR A 236 -14.28 5.66 -50.66
C THR A 236 -15.35 6.65 -51.15
N VAL A 237 -15.72 7.65 -50.35
CA VAL A 237 -16.71 8.67 -50.74
C VAL A 237 -16.24 9.48 -51.95
N GLN A 238 -14.93 9.78 -52.08
CA GLN A 238 -14.39 10.49 -53.22
C GLN A 238 -14.29 9.60 -54.47
N ASP A 239 -13.87 8.34 -54.31
CA ASP A 239 -13.76 7.38 -55.42
C ASP A 239 -15.14 6.99 -55.98
N ASP A 240 -16.14 6.73 -55.13
CA ASP A 240 -17.52 6.48 -55.54
C ASP A 240 -18.14 7.68 -56.28
N TRP A 241 -17.74 8.90 -55.92
CA TRP A 241 -18.19 10.12 -56.62
C TRP A 241 -17.61 10.23 -58.04
N TRP A 242 -16.38 9.78 -58.26
CA TRP A 242 -15.78 9.76 -59.61
C TRP A 242 -16.37 8.63 -60.50
N VAL A 243 -16.70 7.48 -59.93
CA VAL A 243 -17.29 6.32 -60.64
C VAL A 243 -18.74 6.59 -61.05
N SER A 244 -19.48 7.37 -60.28
CA SER A 244 -20.89 7.70 -60.56
C SER A 244 -21.09 8.88 -61.52
N SER A 245 -20.04 9.46 -62.01
CA SER A 245 -20.15 10.47 -63.11
C SER A 245 -20.30 9.74 -64.43
N PRO A 246 -21.44 9.83 -65.16
CA PRO A 246 -21.59 9.17 -66.44
C PRO A 246 -20.54 9.72 -67.41
N SER A 247 -19.70 8.83 -67.93
CA SER A 247 -18.87 9.13 -69.07
C SER A 247 -19.76 9.33 -70.29
N THR A 248 -20.17 10.57 -70.56
CA THR A 248 -20.78 10.90 -71.85
C THR A 248 -19.70 10.88 -72.90
N HIS A 249 -19.35 9.71 -73.36
CA HIS A 249 -18.72 9.53 -74.66
C HIS A 249 -19.72 8.79 -75.55
N ASP A 250 -20.65 9.54 -76.09
CA ASP A 250 -21.28 9.16 -77.37
C ASP A 250 -21.48 10.48 -78.13
N GLY A 251 -20.80 10.54 -79.27
CA GLY A 251 -20.80 11.69 -80.11
C GLY A 251 -22.14 11.87 -80.83
N ALA A 252 -22.80 13.00 -80.58
CA ALA A 252 -23.72 13.62 -81.51
C ALA A 252 -23.63 15.14 -81.29
N ALA A 253 -23.04 15.85 -82.26
CA ALA A 253 -23.04 17.28 -82.32
C ALA A 253 -24.46 17.80 -82.49
N THR A 254 -25.02 18.49 -81.47
CA THR A 254 -26.09 19.46 -81.67
C THR A 254 -25.78 20.66 -80.81
N THR A 255 -25.63 21.81 -81.56
CA THR A 255 -25.53 23.16 -81.07
C THR A 255 -26.78 23.50 -80.29
N VAL A 256 -26.65 23.74 -78.94
CA VAL A 256 -27.63 24.53 -78.19
C VAL A 256 -26.91 25.24 -77.06
N ASP A 257 -27.05 26.56 -77.07
CA ASP A 257 -26.89 27.59 -76.05
C ASP A 257 -25.97 27.34 -74.83
N ASP A 258 -24.90 28.06 -74.83
CA ASP A 258 -24.16 28.45 -73.59
C ASP A 258 -25.11 29.25 -72.71
N ASP A 259 -25.18 28.83 -71.43
CA ASP A 259 -25.51 29.53 -70.21
C ASP A 259 -26.46 28.78 -69.25
N VAL A 260 -26.13 27.52 -68.95
CA VAL A 260 -26.63 26.90 -67.69
C VAL A 260 -25.41 26.35 -66.91
N PRO A 261 -25.03 26.98 -65.81
CA PRO A 261 -23.98 26.40 -64.99
C PRO A 261 -24.54 25.12 -64.38
N ILE A 262 -24.10 23.96 -64.90
CA ILE A 262 -24.33 22.66 -64.26
C ILE A 262 -23.70 22.74 -62.90
N GLY A 263 -24.54 23.01 -61.92
CA GLY A 263 -24.13 23.08 -60.52
C GLY A 263 -23.49 21.73 -60.13
N ARG A 264 -22.16 21.75 -59.98
CA ARG A 264 -21.45 20.65 -59.31
C ARG A 264 -22.12 20.47 -57.96
N ARG A 265 -22.98 19.47 -57.84
CA ARG A 265 -23.40 18.99 -56.52
C ARG A 265 -22.14 18.46 -55.84
N GLY A 266 -21.47 19.34 -55.09
CA GLY A 266 -20.28 18.98 -54.34
C GLY A 266 -20.61 17.91 -53.36
N GLY A 267 -19.92 16.79 -53.41
CA GLY A 267 -20.00 15.77 -52.34
C GLY A 267 -19.67 16.40 -50.98
N PRO A 268 -20.02 15.76 -49.91
CA PRO A 268 -19.77 16.29 -48.57
C PRO A 268 -18.27 16.62 -48.40
N PRO A 269 -17.94 17.76 -47.80
CA PRO A 269 -16.55 18.17 -47.65
C PRO A 269 -15.76 17.07 -46.90
N ALA A 270 -14.55 16.75 -47.39
CA ALA A 270 -13.70 15.70 -46.78
C ALA A 270 -13.50 15.87 -45.27
N GLY A 271 -13.47 17.11 -44.79
CA GLY A 271 -13.43 17.43 -43.37
C GLY A 271 -14.66 16.96 -42.60
N MET A 272 -15.84 17.11 -43.19
CA MET A 272 -17.10 16.65 -42.59
C MET A 272 -17.17 15.11 -42.53
N VAL A 273 -16.79 14.40 -43.59
CA VAL A 273 -16.74 12.93 -43.61
C VAL A 273 -15.78 12.41 -42.55
N ARG A 274 -14.59 13.01 -42.42
CA ARG A 274 -13.61 12.65 -41.36
C ARG A 274 -14.19 12.87 -39.97
N ALA A 275 -14.80 14.04 -39.73
CA ALA A 275 -15.35 14.35 -38.42
C ALA A 275 -16.49 13.41 -38.01
N VAL A 276 -17.45 13.17 -38.92
CA VAL A 276 -18.58 12.27 -38.67
C VAL A 276 -18.10 10.85 -38.42
N THR A 277 -17.20 10.30 -39.23
CA THR A 277 -16.65 8.95 -39.03
C THR A 277 -15.88 8.85 -37.74
N ALA A 278 -15.05 9.82 -37.39
CA ALA A 278 -14.28 9.85 -36.17
C ALA A 278 -15.20 9.92 -34.91
N VAL A 279 -16.23 10.77 -34.95
CA VAL A 279 -17.21 10.87 -33.88
C VAL A 279 -18.00 9.57 -33.71
N ALA A 280 -18.52 9.02 -34.83
CA ALA A 280 -19.30 7.77 -34.78
C ALA A 280 -18.49 6.61 -34.20
N LEU A 281 -17.25 6.40 -34.66
CA LEU A 281 -16.37 5.36 -34.14
C LEU A 281 -15.95 5.62 -32.68
N SER A 282 -15.76 6.87 -32.30
CA SER A 282 -15.46 7.21 -30.90
C SER A 282 -16.65 6.92 -29.98
N VAL A 283 -17.88 7.22 -30.44
CA VAL A 283 -19.11 6.88 -29.70
C VAL A 283 -19.27 5.37 -29.57
N VAL A 284 -19.09 4.61 -30.65
CA VAL A 284 -19.16 3.13 -30.61
C VAL A 284 -18.13 2.55 -29.64
N LEU A 285 -16.90 3.01 -29.69
CA LEU A 285 -15.84 2.55 -28.80
C LEU A 285 -16.12 2.93 -27.34
N ALA A 286 -16.54 4.16 -27.09
CA ALA A 286 -16.92 4.61 -25.76
C ALA A 286 -18.10 3.80 -25.21
N SER A 287 -19.11 3.52 -26.03
CA SER A 287 -20.26 2.69 -25.65
C SER A 287 -19.85 1.25 -25.32
N ALA A 288 -18.97 0.64 -26.12
CA ALA A 288 -18.44 -0.70 -25.85
C ALA A 288 -17.64 -0.74 -24.55
N MET A 289 -16.84 0.28 -24.27
CA MET A 289 -16.10 0.41 -23.00
C MET A 289 -17.04 0.60 -21.82
N LEU A 290 -18.08 1.42 -21.94
CA LEU A 290 -19.10 1.62 -20.90
C LEU A 290 -19.88 0.34 -20.59
N LEU A 291 -20.22 -0.44 -21.61
CA LEU A 291 -20.86 -1.76 -21.43
C LEU A 291 -19.95 -2.75 -20.69
N GLN A 292 -18.65 -2.73 -20.98
CA GLN A 292 -17.69 -3.55 -20.25
C GLN A 292 -17.51 -3.05 -18.80
N LEU A 293 -17.51 -1.76 -18.57
CA LEU A 293 -17.45 -1.15 -17.25
C LEU A 293 -18.69 -1.45 -16.39
N HIS A 294 -19.87 -1.61 -17.02
CA HIS A 294 -21.08 -1.94 -16.29
C HIS A 294 -20.96 -3.27 -15.50
N ARG A 295 -20.22 -4.24 -16.03
CA ARG A 295 -19.98 -5.51 -15.33
C ARG A 295 -19.09 -5.40 -14.11
N THR A 296 -18.16 -4.46 -14.10
CA THR A 296 -17.26 -4.17 -12.98
C THR A 296 -17.88 -3.20 -11.98
N ARG A 297 -18.73 -2.30 -12.44
CA ARG A 297 -19.37 -1.28 -11.64
C ARG A 297 -20.24 -1.87 -10.53
N SER A 298 -21.04 -2.89 -10.82
CA SER A 298 -21.92 -3.51 -9.82
C SER A 298 -21.15 -4.08 -8.62
N PHE A 299 -19.94 -4.60 -8.86
CA PHE A 299 -19.07 -5.06 -7.78
C PHE A 299 -18.47 -3.89 -6.97
N LEU A 300 -18.06 -2.82 -7.64
CA LEU A 300 -17.53 -1.63 -6.96
C LEU A 300 -18.63 -0.90 -6.17
N ASP A 301 -19.83 -0.81 -6.72
CA ASP A 301 -21.00 -0.27 -6.03
C ASP A 301 -21.33 -1.11 -4.78
N PHE A 302 -21.33 -2.45 -4.90
CA PHE A 302 -21.50 -3.35 -3.76
C PHE A 302 -20.40 -3.17 -2.71
N TRP A 303 -19.14 -3.07 -3.11
CA TRP A 303 -18.03 -2.88 -2.19
C TRP A 303 -18.10 -1.53 -1.48
N ALA A 304 -18.44 -0.46 -2.18
CA ALA A 304 -18.66 0.85 -1.58
C ALA A 304 -19.77 0.81 -0.53
N VAL A 305 -20.91 0.18 -0.86
CA VAL A 305 -22.02 0.01 0.08
C VAL A 305 -21.58 -0.84 1.27
N TYR A 306 -20.89 -1.96 1.05
CA TYR A 306 -20.39 -2.84 2.10
C TYR A 306 -19.49 -2.12 3.11
N ASN A 307 -18.60 -1.23 2.65
CA ASN A 307 -17.75 -0.43 3.52
C ASN A 307 -18.54 0.57 4.39
N TYR A 308 -19.77 0.90 3.99
CA TYR A 308 -20.63 1.83 4.73
C TYR A 308 -21.69 1.15 5.61
N THR A 309 -22.06 -0.09 5.31
CA THR A 309 -23.25 -0.75 5.88
C THR A 309 -23.15 -1.09 7.35
N GLY A 310 -22.00 -1.16 7.95
CA GLY A 310 -21.88 -1.41 9.37
C GLY A 310 -21.97 -0.15 10.22
N TYR A 311 -21.73 1.00 9.62
CA TYR A 311 -21.34 2.17 10.36
C TYR A 311 -22.49 3.18 10.65
N GLU A 312 -23.42 3.39 9.75
CA GLU A 312 -24.46 4.41 9.96
C GLU A 312 -25.85 4.10 9.38
N ARG A 313 -26.03 3.09 8.52
CA ARG A 313 -27.30 2.87 7.81
C ARG A 313 -27.55 1.40 7.53
N ALA A 314 -27.99 0.78 8.49
CA ALA A 314 -28.64 -0.50 8.46
C ALA A 314 -29.75 -0.67 7.44
N ASP A 315 -30.36 0.38 6.97
CA ASP A 315 -31.55 0.37 6.13
C ASP A 315 -31.27 0.33 4.62
N TYR A 316 -30.02 0.39 4.19
CA TYR A 316 -29.67 0.54 2.80
C TYR A 316 -29.07 -0.71 2.17
N LEU A 317 -29.86 -1.48 1.44
CA LEU A 317 -29.53 -2.40 0.34
C LEU A 317 -29.06 -3.84 0.63
N VAL A 318 -28.59 -4.22 1.78
CA VAL A 318 -28.19 -5.61 2.04
C VAL A 318 -28.64 -6.05 3.42
N ALA A 319 -29.78 -6.70 3.50
CA ALA A 319 -30.36 -7.28 4.72
C ALA A 319 -30.40 -6.36 5.97
N PRO A 320 -31.36 -6.50 6.86
CA PRO A 320 -31.56 -5.57 7.97
C PRO A 320 -30.34 -5.55 8.90
N ALA A 321 -29.40 -4.67 8.64
CA ALA A 321 -28.20 -4.46 9.42
C ALA A 321 -28.43 -3.49 10.61
N GLY A 322 -29.65 -3.00 10.84
CA GLY A 322 -29.98 -2.08 11.92
C GLY A 322 -29.54 -2.47 13.30
N LYS A 323 -29.27 -3.73 13.51
CA LYS A 323 -28.86 -4.27 14.81
C LYS A 323 -27.36 -4.48 14.94
N SER A 324 -26.62 -4.59 13.84
CA SER A 324 -25.16 -4.71 13.88
C SER A 324 -24.47 -3.41 14.29
N SER A 325 -25.07 -2.25 13.99
CA SER A 325 -24.57 -0.97 14.51
C SER A 325 -24.80 -0.83 16.00
N ASP A 326 -25.96 -1.27 16.50
CA ASP A 326 -26.29 -1.25 17.93
C ASP A 326 -25.34 -2.14 18.72
N GLU A 327 -24.98 -3.30 18.17
CA GLU A 327 -24.01 -4.22 18.79
C GLU A 327 -22.59 -3.63 18.77
N TYR A 328 -22.19 -2.99 17.66
CA TYR A 328 -20.89 -2.32 17.57
C TYR A 328 -20.77 -1.17 18.57
N GLU A 329 -21.81 -0.33 18.68
CA GLU A 329 -21.88 0.75 19.68
C GLU A 329 -21.85 0.20 21.10
N ALA A 330 -22.58 -0.89 21.36
CA ALA A 330 -22.58 -1.55 22.67
C ALA A 330 -21.19 -2.14 23.01
N PHE A 331 -20.49 -2.72 22.02
CA PHE A 331 -19.12 -3.21 22.21
C PHE A 331 -18.17 -2.06 22.59
N ILE A 332 -18.25 -0.95 21.87
CA ILE A 332 -17.44 0.25 22.17
C ILE A 332 -17.77 0.78 23.56
N ALA A 333 -19.05 0.90 23.91
CA ALA A 333 -19.47 1.39 25.21
C ALA A 333 -18.97 0.47 26.35
N THR A 334 -19.07 -0.85 26.15
CA THR A 334 -18.51 -1.83 27.09
C THR A 334 -17.01 -1.65 27.25
N ALA A 335 -16.26 -1.58 26.14
CA ALA A 335 -14.81 -1.38 26.17
C ALA A 335 -14.43 -0.04 26.83
N ASP A 336 -15.18 1.04 26.54
CA ASP A 336 -14.93 2.36 27.10
C ASP A 336 -15.19 2.44 28.63
N ALA A 337 -16.06 1.58 29.16
CA ALA A 337 -16.31 1.47 30.58
C ALA A 337 -15.24 0.71 31.36
N LEU A 338 -14.38 -0.06 30.68
CA LEU A 338 -13.31 -0.83 31.32
C LEU A 338 -12.17 0.08 31.83
N PRO A 339 -11.43 -0.31 32.87
CA PRO A 339 -10.16 0.28 33.21
C PRO A 339 -9.17 0.23 32.03
N PRO A 340 -8.24 1.20 31.91
CA PRO A 340 -7.27 1.23 30.82
C PRO A 340 -6.48 -0.06 30.66
N GLY A 341 -6.24 -0.51 29.42
CA GLY A 341 -5.49 -1.72 29.13
C GLY A 341 -5.55 -2.12 27.66
N ARG A 342 -4.83 -3.18 27.32
CA ARG A 342 -4.85 -3.78 25.98
C ARG A 342 -6.00 -4.75 25.85
N LEU A 343 -6.72 -4.67 24.75
CA LEU A 343 -7.78 -5.59 24.40
C LEU A 343 -7.45 -6.33 23.10
N VAL A 344 -7.73 -7.62 23.09
CA VAL A 344 -7.74 -8.45 21.91
C VAL A 344 -9.13 -9.06 21.74
N TRP A 345 -9.58 -9.20 20.51
CA TRP A 345 -10.84 -9.87 20.19
C TRP A 345 -10.62 -11.12 19.35
N GLU A 346 -11.57 -12.02 19.40
CA GLU A 346 -11.61 -13.18 18.51
C GLU A 346 -11.88 -12.71 17.06
N PRO A 347 -10.96 -12.88 16.10
CA PRO A 347 -11.19 -12.47 14.73
C PRO A 347 -12.12 -13.46 14.03
N ASP A 348 -13.26 -12.97 13.60
CA ASP A 348 -14.12 -13.63 12.61
C ASP A 348 -14.47 -12.62 11.54
N SER A 349 -13.84 -12.74 10.37
CA SER A 349 -14.05 -11.78 9.28
C SER A 349 -15.49 -11.75 8.76
N GLN A 350 -16.27 -12.81 8.94
CA GLN A 350 -17.68 -12.84 8.56
C GLN A 350 -18.55 -12.17 9.62
N ALA A 351 -18.32 -12.46 10.88
CA ALA A 351 -19.05 -11.88 11.99
C ALA A 351 -18.76 -10.36 12.09
N ILE A 352 -17.49 -9.97 12.23
CA ILE A 352 -17.07 -8.56 12.34
C ILE A 352 -17.38 -7.78 11.04
N GLY A 353 -17.43 -8.47 9.89
CA GLY A 353 -17.86 -7.88 8.61
C GLY A 353 -19.27 -7.28 8.66
N ALA A 354 -20.13 -7.73 9.58
CA ALA A 354 -21.44 -7.13 9.84
C ALA A 354 -21.34 -5.66 10.32
N TYR A 355 -20.23 -5.25 10.90
CA TYR A 355 -19.95 -3.87 11.27
C TYR A 355 -19.46 -3.00 10.10
N GLY A 356 -19.58 -3.47 8.86
CA GLY A 356 -19.20 -2.77 7.61
C GLY A 356 -17.80 -3.12 7.12
N THR A 357 -16.91 -3.54 7.99
CA THR A 357 -15.58 -4.05 7.64
C THR A 357 -15.08 -4.99 8.75
N PRO A 358 -14.35 -6.07 8.41
CA PRO A 358 -13.73 -6.92 9.43
C PRO A 358 -12.65 -6.19 10.25
N LEU A 359 -12.32 -4.97 9.90
CA LEU A 359 -11.34 -4.12 10.58
C LEU A 359 -11.98 -3.09 11.54
N ALA A 360 -13.30 -3.14 11.73
CA ALA A 360 -14.04 -2.14 12.50
C ALA A 360 -13.50 -1.96 13.94
N LEU A 361 -13.16 -3.06 14.62
CA LEU A 361 -12.66 -3.03 15.98
C LEU A 361 -11.23 -2.46 16.12
N MET A 362 -10.49 -2.31 15.02
CA MET A 362 -9.19 -1.59 15.03
C MET A 362 -9.34 -0.10 15.37
N LEU A 363 -10.55 0.45 15.30
CA LEU A 363 -10.86 1.82 15.72
C LEU A 363 -11.08 1.96 17.22
N LEU A 364 -10.99 0.88 18.00
CA LEU A 364 -11.23 0.90 19.44
C LEU A 364 -10.40 1.97 20.19
N PRO A 365 -9.08 2.14 19.91
CA PRO A 365 -8.31 3.22 20.54
C PRO A 365 -8.84 4.63 20.24
N TYR A 366 -9.38 4.84 19.05
CA TYR A 366 -10.00 6.12 18.68
C TYR A 366 -11.27 6.41 19.48
N TRP A 367 -12.14 5.40 19.61
CA TRP A 367 -13.42 5.56 20.30
C TRP A 367 -13.29 5.67 21.82
N THR A 368 -12.21 5.18 22.40
CA THR A 368 -11.95 5.17 23.85
C THR A 368 -10.90 6.18 24.27
N ASP A 369 -10.58 7.17 23.43
CA ASP A 369 -9.55 8.20 23.67
C ASP A 369 -8.20 7.60 24.11
N GLY A 370 -7.80 6.47 23.51
CA GLY A 370 -6.56 5.76 23.80
C GLY A 370 -6.57 4.92 25.09
N ARG A 371 -7.66 4.90 25.86
CA ARG A 371 -7.72 4.17 27.14
C ARG A 371 -7.69 2.65 26.94
N ILE A 372 -8.34 2.18 25.91
CA ILE A 372 -8.28 0.78 25.49
C ILE A 372 -7.48 0.70 24.21
N SER A 373 -6.28 0.15 24.29
CA SER A 373 -5.45 -0.11 23.12
C SER A 373 -5.80 -1.44 22.47
N SER A 374 -5.68 -1.51 21.15
CA SER A 374 -5.90 -2.71 20.35
C SER A 374 -4.58 -3.41 20.06
N MET A 375 -4.58 -4.74 20.13
CA MET A 375 -3.46 -5.56 19.68
C MET A 375 -3.33 -5.56 18.14
N GLU A 376 -4.42 -5.29 17.43
CA GLU A 376 -4.48 -5.33 15.97
C GLU A 376 -4.55 -3.92 15.38
N GLY A 377 -3.84 -3.68 14.28
CA GLY A 377 -3.80 -2.41 13.55
C GLY A 377 -3.57 -2.63 12.05
N LEU A 378 -3.73 -1.57 11.25
CA LEU A 378 -3.68 -1.63 9.78
C LEU A 378 -2.27 -1.78 9.20
N TYR A 379 -1.25 -1.34 9.92
CA TYR A 379 0.13 -1.27 9.40
C TYR A 379 0.93 -2.52 9.77
N TYR A 380 0.51 -3.68 9.31
CA TYR A 380 1.10 -4.97 9.64
C TYR A 380 2.60 -5.03 9.34
N GLU A 381 3.02 -4.53 8.19
CA GLU A 381 4.42 -4.53 7.78
C GLU A 381 5.29 -3.59 8.63
N ALA A 382 4.72 -2.56 9.23
CA ALA A 382 5.45 -1.58 10.02
C ALA A 382 5.71 -2.03 11.46
N SER A 383 5.10 -3.12 11.93
CA SER A 383 5.21 -3.59 13.32
C SER A 383 5.86 -4.95 13.41
N ALA A 384 7.05 -5.00 14.01
CA ALA A 384 7.76 -6.26 14.28
C ALA A 384 7.07 -7.12 15.35
N THR A 385 6.02 -6.64 16.02
CA THR A 385 5.21 -7.39 17.00
C THR A 385 4.00 -8.09 16.38
N THR A 386 3.58 -7.68 15.20
CA THR A 386 2.40 -8.22 14.50
C THR A 386 2.38 -9.75 14.36
N PRO A 387 3.48 -10.46 14.03
CA PRO A 387 3.47 -11.91 13.93
C PRO A 387 2.99 -12.60 15.20
N TYR A 388 3.41 -12.12 16.35
CA TYR A 388 3.10 -12.72 17.65
C TYR A 388 1.66 -12.49 18.07
N HIS A 389 1.07 -11.34 17.69
CA HIS A 389 -0.36 -11.12 17.83
C HIS A 389 -1.16 -12.20 17.09
N PHE A 390 -0.88 -12.45 15.82
CA PHE A 390 -1.61 -13.44 15.04
C PHE A 390 -1.38 -14.88 15.52
N LEU A 391 -0.16 -15.20 15.98
CA LEU A 391 0.11 -16.51 16.60
C LEU A 391 -0.72 -16.72 17.87
N ALA A 392 -0.81 -15.70 18.74
CA ALA A 392 -1.61 -15.75 19.95
C ALA A 392 -3.11 -15.88 19.63
N VAL A 393 -3.62 -15.03 18.74
CA VAL A 393 -5.05 -15.01 18.41
C VAL A 393 -5.50 -16.30 17.72
N ALA A 394 -4.63 -16.96 16.96
CA ALA A 394 -4.97 -18.24 16.32
C ALA A 394 -5.31 -19.34 17.33
N THR A 395 -4.71 -19.31 18.54
CA THR A 395 -5.01 -20.25 19.64
C THR A 395 -6.28 -19.89 20.42
N LEU A 396 -6.82 -18.69 20.23
CA LEU A 396 -7.97 -18.15 20.95
C LEU A 396 -9.23 -18.06 20.08
N THR A 397 -9.15 -18.51 18.83
CA THR A 397 -10.21 -18.35 17.83
C THR A 397 -10.75 -19.70 17.40
N ALA A 398 -12.08 -19.82 17.29
CA ALA A 398 -12.74 -21.04 16.86
C ALA A 398 -12.20 -21.54 15.51
N ALA A 399 -12.17 -22.86 15.35
CA ALA A 399 -11.60 -23.50 14.18
C ALA A 399 -12.17 -22.97 12.85
N GLY A 400 -11.30 -22.64 11.92
CA GLY A 400 -11.65 -22.12 10.60
C GLY A 400 -12.04 -20.65 10.52
N LYS A 401 -12.03 -19.93 11.66
CA LYS A 401 -12.35 -18.49 11.73
C LYS A 401 -11.12 -17.61 11.93
N ALA A 402 -10.00 -18.17 12.39
CA ALA A 402 -8.79 -17.44 12.64
C ALA A 402 -8.25 -16.70 11.40
N SER A 403 -7.79 -15.48 11.60
CA SER A 403 -7.09 -14.70 10.59
C SER A 403 -5.60 -15.01 10.67
N ASN A 404 -5.01 -15.57 9.60
CA ASN A 404 -3.60 -15.93 9.51
C ASN A 404 -2.94 -15.17 8.34
N PRO A 405 -2.83 -13.84 8.41
CA PRO A 405 -2.40 -13.03 7.28
C PRO A 405 -0.89 -13.15 7.00
N VAL A 406 -0.07 -13.37 8.03
CA VAL A 406 1.38 -13.53 7.89
C VAL A 406 1.67 -14.99 7.54
N ARG A 407 2.16 -15.24 6.35
CA ARG A 407 2.42 -16.60 5.87
C ARG A 407 3.72 -17.15 6.44
N GLY A 408 3.78 -18.49 6.53
CA GLY A 408 4.99 -19.20 6.99
C GLY A 408 5.17 -19.26 8.50
N LEU A 409 4.28 -18.66 9.29
CA LEU A 409 4.32 -18.77 10.76
C LEU A 409 3.71 -20.10 11.23
N PRO A 410 4.15 -20.63 12.40
CA PRO A 410 3.70 -21.89 12.98
C PRO A 410 2.37 -21.70 13.71
N TYR A 411 1.29 -21.42 12.98
CA TYR A 411 -0.04 -21.23 13.58
C TYR A 411 -0.56 -22.48 14.26
N LYS A 412 -0.99 -22.32 15.51
CA LYS A 412 -1.72 -23.32 16.28
C LYS A 412 -3.24 -23.09 16.15
N THR A 413 -4.05 -23.81 16.89
CA THR A 413 -5.51 -23.71 16.83
C THR A 413 -6.09 -23.53 18.24
N ILE A 414 -7.40 -23.33 18.34
CA ILE A 414 -8.12 -23.21 19.62
C ILE A 414 -7.95 -24.45 20.54
N GLU A 415 -7.46 -25.56 20.02
CA GLU A 415 -7.12 -26.71 20.86
C GLU A 415 -5.96 -26.41 21.82
N ASP A 416 -5.13 -25.41 21.50
CA ASP A 416 -4.04 -24.91 22.33
C ASP A 416 -4.47 -23.68 23.16
N PHE A 417 -5.75 -23.62 23.60
CA PHE A 417 -6.34 -22.43 24.25
C PHE A 417 -5.57 -21.97 25.49
N ASP A 418 -5.13 -22.92 26.35
CA ASP A 418 -4.36 -22.59 27.55
C ASP A 418 -3.04 -21.91 27.22
N LEU A 419 -2.38 -22.32 26.13
CA LEU A 419 -1.20 -21.63 25.60
C LEU A 419 -1.56 -20.22 25.08
N GLY A 420 -2.74 -20.08 24.49
CA GLY A 420 -3.28 -18.78 24.07
C GLY A 420 -3.41 -17.80 25.23
N VAL A 421 -3.95 -18.24 26.35
CA VAL A 421 -4.05 -17.42 27.58
C VAL A 421 -2.66 -17.02 28.07
N ARG A 422 -1.70 -17.96 28.08
CA ARG A 422 -0.30 -17.66 28.41
C ARG A 422 0.33 -16.64 27.46
N TYR A 423 -0.01 -16.68 26.17
CA TYR A 423 0.42 -15.65 25.22
C TYR A 423 -0.20 -14.28 25.55
N LEU A 424 -1.46 -14.22 25.99
CA LEU A 424 -2.07 -12.95 26.44
C LEU A 424 -1.32 -12.36 27.63
N GLN A 425 -1.01 -13.18 28.64
CA GLN A 425 -0.21 -12.78 29.80
C GLN A 425 1.17 -12.27 29.37
N LEU A 426 1.86 -13.02 28.50
CA LEU A 426 3.16 -12.66 27.94
C LEU A 426 3.13 -11.34 27.17
N LEU A 427 2.07 -11.10 26.39
CA LEU A 427 1.91 -9.90 25.57
C LEU A 427 1.34 -8.70 26.36
N GLY A 428 1.05 -8.87 27.66
CA GLY A 428 0.47 -7.82 28.51
C GLY A 428 -0.93 -7.41 28.07
N VAL A 429 -1.71 -8.37 27.57
CA VAL A 429 -3.11 -8.17 27.16
C VAL A 429 -4.01 -8.34 28.36
N ARG A 430 -4.69 -7.25 28.72
CA ARG A 430 -5.57 -7.23 29.88
C ARG A 430 -6.96 -7.79 29.61
N TYR A 431 -7.45 -7.65 28.39
CA TYR A 431 -8.82 -8.06 28.07
C TYR A 431 -8.85 -8.94 26.82
N TYR A 432 -9.67 -9.99 26.90
CA TYR A 432 -9.99 -10.86 25.78
C TYR A 432 -11.50 -10.85 25.52
N ALA A 433 -11.91 -10.50 24.30
CA ALA A 433 -13.31 -10.54 23.88
C ALA A 433 -13.55 -11.75 22.97
N ALA A 434 -14.35 -12.71 23.46
CA ALA A 434 -14.74 -13.91 22.75
C ALA A 434 -16.11 -13.73 22.07
N GLU A 435 -16.23 -14.15 20.82
CA GLU A 435 -17.48 -14.08 20.02
C GLU A 435 -18.10 -15.48 19.85
N SER A 436 -17.33 -16.47 19.45
CA SER A 436 -17.83 -17.81 19.17
C SER A 436 -18.21 -18.58 20.45
N ALA A 437 -19.16 -19.49 20.31
CA ALA A 437 -19.60 -20.33 21.44
C ALA A 437 -18.45 -21.19 22.01
N ASP A 438 -17.53 -21.67 21.15
CA ASP A 438 -16.38 -22.47 21.58
C ASP A 438 -15.38 -21.63 22.38
N ALA A 439 -15.01 -20.45 21.87
CA ALA A 439 -14.13 -19.53 22.56
C ALA A 439 -14.73 -19.06 23.90
N LYS A 440 -16.01 -18.67 23.94
CA LYS A 440 -16.72 -18.32 25.18
C LYS A 440 -16.70 -19.43 26.19
N ALA A 441 -16.96 -20.69 25.78
CA ALA A 441 -17.00 -21.84 26.68
C ALA A 441 -15.62 -22.14 27.27
N ARG A 442 -14.56 -22.09 26.45
CA ARG A 442 -13.17 -22.30 26.90
C ARG A 442 -12.73 -21.19 27.84
N ALA A 443 -13.00 -19.93 27.47
CA ALA A 443 -12.66 -18.78 28.32
C ALA A 443 -13.36 -18.79 29.65
N ALA A 444 -14.65 -19.14 29.68
CA ALA A 444 -15.41 -19.25 30.96
C ALA A 444 -14.95 -20.40 31.86
N ALA A 445 -14.26 -21.41 31.32
CA ALA A 445 -13.72 -22.52 32.06
C ALA A 445 -12.26 -22.33 32.53
N HIS A 446 -11.56 -21.33 32.02
CA HIS A 446 -10.15 -21.10 32.31
C HIS A 446 -9.97 -20.28 33.58
N GLU A 447 -9.09 -20.72 34.50
CA GLU A 447 -8.89 -20.11 35.83
C GLU A 447 -8.31 -18.69 35.80
N ASP A 448 -7.50 -18.37 34.76
CA ASP A 448 -6.88 -17.06 34.59
C ASP A 448 -7.75 -16.05 33.80
N LEU A 449 -8.98 -16.44 33.44
CA LEU A 449 -9.91 -15.57 32.71
C LEU A 449 -11.17 -15.30 33.56
N MET A 450 -11.39 -14.04 33.88
CA MET A 450 -12.56 -13.62 34.65
C MET A 450 -13.52 -12.84 33.75
N LEU A 451 -14.75 -13.32 33.59
CA LEU A 451 -15.78 -12.60 32.86
C LEU A 451 -16.08 -11.26 33.55
N VAL A 452 -15.88 -10.14 32.86
CA VAL A 452 -16.08 -8.79 33.41
C VAL A 452 -17.27 -8.07 32.78
N ASP A 453 -17.63 -8.36 31.53
CA ASP A 453 -18.81 -7.77 30.89
C ASP A 453 -19.28 -8.61 29.70
N ARG A 454 -20.47 -8.28 29.17
CA ARG A 454 -21.09 -8.92 28.01
C ARG A 454 -21.73 -7.91 27.11
N VAL A 455 -21.46 -8.02 25.81
CA VAL A 455 -22.25 -7.37 24.78
C VAL A 455 -23.32 -8.34 24.31
N PRO A 456 -24.62 -8.01 24.44
CA PRO A 456 -25.70 -8.94 24.08
C PRO A 456 -25.76 -9.18 22.58
N ASP A 457 -26.30 -10.34 22.20
CA ASP A 457 -26.75 -10.60 20.84
C ASP A 457 -28.01 -9.79 20.55
N PHE A 458 -28.00 -8.98 19.50
CA PHE A 458 -29.11 -8.10 19.17
C PHE A 458 -30.12 -8.70 18.17
N ASP A 459 -29.73 -9.71 17.36
CA ASP A 459 -30.61 -10.24 16.32
C ASP A 459 -30.50 -11.73 15.98
N GLY A 460 -29.70 -12.49 16.73
CA GLY A 460 -29.46 -13.91 16.51
C GLY A 460 -28.62 -14.22 15.27
N ARG A 461 -27.87 -13.23 14.77
CA ARG A 461 -26.92 -13.40 13.66
C ARG A 461 -25.52 -13.08 14.11
N PRO A 462 -24.49 -13.69 13.51
CA PRO A 462 -23.12 -13.36 13.83
C PRO A 462 -22.79 -11.88 13.48
N PRO A 463 -22.09 -11.18 14.39
CA PRO A 463 -21.62 -11.66 15.68
C PRO A 463 -22.75 -11.95 16.67
N LEU A 464 -22.58 -12.98 17.52
CA LEU A 464 -23.59 -13.41 18.51
C LEU A 464 -23.35 -12.77 19.89
N GLY A 465 -23.07 -11.48 19.91
CA GLY A 465 -22.63 -10.76 21.08
C GLY A 465 -21.21 -11.15 21.51
N TRP A 466 -20.71 -10.55 22.56
CA TRP A 466 -19.34 -10.75 23.04
C TRP A 466 -19.32 -11.00 24.53
N ASP A 467 -18.49 -11.96 24.96
CA ASP A 467 -18.10 -12.13 26.35
C ASP A 467 -16.71 -11.53 26.54
N VAL A 468 -16.56 -10.53 27.42
CA VAL A 468 -15.30 -9.84 27.69
C VAL A 468 -14.71 -10.37 28.98
N PHE A 469 -13.50 -10.89 28.91
CA PHE A 469 -12.78 -11.46 30.04
C PHE A 469 -11.57 -10.60 30.40
N GLU A 470 -11.32 -10.41 31.70
CA GLU A 470 -10.06 -9.88 32.20
C GLU A 470 -9.06 -11.03 32.39
N VAL A 471 -7.84 -10.84 31.93
CA VAL A 471 -6.74 -11.79 31.95
C VAL A 471 -5.92 -11.58 33.24
N ALA A 472 -5.77 -12.58 34.05
CA ALA A 472 -4.94 -12.51 35.23
C ALA A 472 -3.45 -12.43 34.89
N ASP A 473 -2.66 -11.80 35.72
CA ASP A 473 -1.19 -11.73 35.62
C ASP A 473 -0.65 -11.26 34.27
N ALA A 474 -1.27 -10.21 33.71
CA ALA A 474 -0.86 -9.60 32.44
C ALA A 474 -0.32 -8.15 32.62
N PRO A 475 0.70 -7.89 33.47
CA PRO A 475 1.23 -6.54 33.66
C PRO A 475 1.98 -6.06 32.41
N LEU A 476 1.97 -4.73 32.16
CA LEU A 476 2.74 -4.11 31.10
C LEU A 476 4.25 -4.11 31.40
N VAL A 477 4.61 -3.96 32.66
CA VAL A 477 6.01 -3.91 33.14
C VAL A 477 6.17 -4.89 34.28
N GLU A 478 7.14 -5.80 34.15
CA GLU A 478 7.42 -6.81 35.17
C GLU A 478 8.92 -7.06 35.34
N PRO A 479 9.38 -7.43 36.55
CA PRO A 479 10.74 -7.86 36.76
C PRO A 479 10.93 -9.27 36.17
N LEU A 480 12.13 -9.55 35.63
CA LEU A 480 12.45 -10.90 35.20
C LEU A 480 12.78 -11.81 36.42
N ALA A 481 12.35 -13.07 36.36
CA ALA A 481 12.67 -14.07 37.36
C ALA A 481 14.10 -14.63 37.20
N SER A 482 14.66 -14.58 36.00
CA SER A 482 16.02 -15.05 35.68
C SER A 482 16.73 -14.06 34.75
N GLU A 483 18.08 -14.10 34.76
CA GLU A 483 18.86 -13.34 33.82
C GLU A 483 18.52 -13.73 32.39
N PRO A 484 18.27 -12.75 31.48
CA PRO A 484 18.04 -13.05 30.08
C PRO A 484 19.34 -13.53 29.39
N VAL A 485 19.20 -14.30 28.33
CA VAL A 485 20.33 -14.81 27.55
C VAL A 485 20.59 -13.89 26.35
N ILE A 486 21.81 -13.39 26.23
CA ILE A 486 22.23 -12.58 25.09
C ILE A 486 22.45 -13.50 23.87
N VAL A 487 21.72 -13.25 22.78
CA VAL A 487 21.90 -13.96 21.52
C VAL A 487 22.93 -13.20 20.68
N GLU A 488 24.02 -13.89 20.34
CA GLU A 488 25.10 -13.33 19.55
C GLU A 488 24.87 -13.56 18.05
N ASP A 489 25.43 -12.66 17.24
CA ASP A 489 25.50 -12.75 15.77
C ASP A 489 24.15 -12.75 15.03
N VAL A 490 23.13 -12.05 15.58
CA VAL A 490 21.82 -11.90 14.96
C VAL A 490 21.57 -10.46 14.55
N GLY A 491 21.27 -10.26 13.27
CA GLY A 491 20.83 -8.98 12.73
C GLY A 491 19.40 -8.59 13.15
N ALA A 492 19.06 -7.30 13.05
CA ALA A 492 17.71 -6.84 13.36
C ALA A 492 16.65 -7.48 12.44
N ALA A 493 16.99 -7.73 11.18
CA ALA A 493 16.09 -8.35 10.20
C ALA A 493 15.87 -9.85 10.48
N ASP A 494 16.91 -10.55 10.95
CA ASP A 494 16.88 -12.01 11.18
C ASP A 494 16.25 -12.37 12.53
N TRP A 495 16.10 -11.39 13.43
CA TRP A 495 15.59 -11.60 14.79
C TRP A 495 14.25 -12.32 14.84
N ARG A 496 13.32 -12.00 13.93
CA ARG A 496 12.00 -12.63 13.89
C ARG A 496 12.11 -14.13 13.62
N ASP A 497 12.79 -14.49 12.55
CA ASP A 497 12.76 -15.85 12.03
C ASP A 497 13.74 -16.78 12.76
N ASP A 498 14.88 -16.25 13.18
CA ASP A 498 15.93 -17.06 13.80
C ASP A 498 15.76 -17.17 15.32
N VAL A 499 15.23 -16.12 15.97
CA VAL A 499 15.17 -16.07 17.45
C VAL A 499 13.74 -16.09 17.97
N ALA A 500 12.94 -15.12 17.55
CA ALA A 500 11.72 -14.80 18.29
C ALA A 500 10.54 -15.70 17.93
N VAL A 501 10.33 -16.08 16.67
CA VAL A 501 9.28 -17.02 16.28
C VAL A 501 9.57 -18.43 16.83
N PRO A 502 10.80 -19.00 16.69
CA PRO A 502 11.12 -20.29 17.32
C PRO A 502 11.02 -20.29 18.85
N TRP A 503 11.32 -19.16 19.50
CA TRP A 503 11.16 -18.99 20.94
C TRP A 503 9.67 -18.94 21.34
N PHE A 504 8.85 -18.19 20.60
CA PHE A 504 7.42 -18.03 20.87
C PHE A 504 6.62 -19.31 20.63
N ASP A 505 7.04 -20.12 19.65
CA ASP A 505 6.39 -21.39 19.31
C ASP A 505 6.65 -22.51 20.33
N ASP A 506 7.73 -22.40 21.13
CA ASP A 506 8.09 -23.40 22.15
C ASP A 506 7.56 -23.00 23.53
N PRO A 507 6.50 -23.67 24.06
CA PRO A 507 5.94 -23.34 25.37
C PRO A 507 6.94 -23.44 26.51
N ASN A 508 7.99 -24.27 26.39
CA ASN A 508 9.00 -24.45 27.42
C ASN A 508 10.07 -23.34 27.43
N ALA A 509 10.14 -22.55 26.36
CA ALA A 509 11.11 -21.45 26.24
C ALA A 509 10.59 -20.12 26.80
N LEU A 510 9.27 -19.98 26.99
CA LEU A 510 8.63 -18.69 27.28
C LEU A 510 9.05 -18.06 28.62
N ASP A 511 9.55 -18.84 29.57
CA ASP A 511 10.02 -18.33 30.87
C ASP A 511 11.45 -17.81 30.83
N GLN A 512 12.21 -18.10 29.77
CA GLN A 512 13.58 -17.63 29.58
C GLN A 512 13.67 -16.64 28.43
N PHE A 513 13.78 -15.35 28.75
CA PHE A 513 13.89 -14.32 27.72
C PHE A 513 15.26 -14.31 27.03
N LEU A 514 15.23 -14.09 25.72
CA LEU A 514 16.40 -13.90 24.87
C LEU A 514 16.51 -12.41 24.51
N VAL A 515 17.73 -11.86 24.53
CA VAL A 515 17.95 -10.43 24.30
C VAL A 515 19.05 -10.17 23.28
N SER A 516 18.96 -9.05 22.58
CA SER A 516 19.94 -8.63 21.56
C SER A 516 21.22 -8.02 22.16
N GLY A 517 21.26 -7.78 23.46
CA GLY A 517 22.38 -7.16 24.17
C GLY A 517 22.13 -7.08 25.66
N GLY A 518 23.12 -6.65 26.41
CA GLY A 518 23.00 -6.52 27.86
C GLY A 518 24.34 -6.42 28.59
N PRO A 519 24.34 -6.39 29.92
CA PRO A 519 25.55 -6.45 30.73
C PRO A 519 26.43 -7.64 30.40
N GLY A 520 27.75 -7.46 30.49
CA GLY A 520 28.72 -8.50 30.17
C GLY A 520 28.66 -9.75 31.07
N ALA A 521 28.02 -9.66 32.23
CA ALA A 521 27.81 -10.75 33.16
C ALA A 521 26.70 -11.73 32.68
N TRP A 522 25.76 -11.30 31.87
CA TRP A 522 24.68 -12.16 31.39
C TRP A 522 25.18 -13.31 30.50
N PRO A 523 24.53 -14.47 30.57
CA PRO A 523 24.89 -15.59 29.73
C PRO A 523 24.74 -15.25 28.24
N ARG A 524 25.67 -15.77 27.42
CA ARG A 524 25.70 -15.55 25.97
C ARG A 524 25.59 -16.87 25.24
N ALA A 525 24.90 -16.91 24.13
CA ALA A 525 24.73 -18.08 23.30
C ALA A 525 24.54 -17.72 21.84
N THR A 526 24.91 -18.63 20.93
CA THR A 526 24.49 -18.55 19.55
C THR A 526 22.99 -18.87 19.44
N VAL A 527 22.36 -18.49 18.34
CA VAL A 527 20.94 -18.75 18.03
C VAL A 527 20.54 -20.20 18.34
N GLU A 528 21.37 -21.15 17.90
CA GLU A 528 21.11 -22.59 18.02
C GLU A 528 21.05 -23.09 19.48
N ASN A 529 21.81 -22.45 20.37
CA ASN A 529 21.99 -22.87 21.76
C ASN A 529 21.25 -21.98 22.77
N ALA A 530 20.68 -20.87 22.33
CA ALA A 530 20.12 -19.87 23.24
C ALA A 530 18.89 -20.36 23.99
N ARG A 531 17.98 -21.10 23.33
CA ARG A 531 16.73 -21.58 23.93
C ARG A 531 16.89 -22.62 25.03
N GLY A 532 17.99 -23.36 25.04
CA GLY A 532 18.28 -24.36 26.08
C GLY A 532 19.15 -23.83 27.21
N ARG A 533 19.53 -22.55 27.19
CA ARG A 533 20.41 -21.96 28.19
C ARG A 533 19.60 -21.20 29.24
N ALA A 534 19.76 -21.58 30.50
CA ALA A 534 19.14 -20.90 31.63
C ALA A 534 20.05 -19.78 32.15
N GLY A 535 19.44 -18.64 32.52
CA GLY A 535 20.09 -17.59 33.29
C GLY A 535 20.06 -17.90 34.80
N GLU A 536 20.82 -17.14 35.60
CA GLU A 536 20.76 -17.22 37.06
C GLU A 536 19.44 -16.65 37.58
N GLU A 537 18.90 -17.28 38.66
CA GLU A 537 17.70 -16.78 39.34
C GLU A 537 17.95 -15.40 39.93
N LEU A 538 16.97 -14.52 39.79
CA LEU A 538 17.04 -13.13 40.23
C LEU A 538 16.21 -12.91 41.51
N PRO A 539 16.60 -11.96 42.35
CA PRO A 539 15.83 -11.63 43.55
C PRO A 539 14.51 -10.96 43.17
N GLU A 540 13.46 -11.24 43.94
CA GLU A 540 12.17 -10.58 43.76
C GLU A 540 12.27 -9.05 43.84
N VAL A 541 11.63 -8.41 42.90
CA VAL A 541 11.50 -6.95 42.79
C VAL A 541 10.05 -6.58 42.57
N ARG A 542 9.58 -5.54 43.26
CA ARG A 542 8.24 -4.99 43.02
C ARG A 542 8.34 -3.81 42.10
N VAL A 543 7.50 -3.81 41.06
CA VAL A 543 7.29 -2.69 40.15
C VAL A 543 5.98 -2.01 40.51
N THR A 544 6.00 -0.68 40.60
CA THR A 544 4.83 0.17 40.93
C THR A 544 4.81 1.43 40.11
N ASP A 545 3.74 2.21 40.20
CA ASP A 545 3.58 3.51 39.58
C ASP A 545 3.88 3.45 38.06
N ILE A 546 3.27 2.45 37.39
CA ILE A 546 3.42 2.27 35.95
C ILE A 546 2.52 3.30 35.25
N GLU A 547 3.11 4.14 34.42
CA GLU A 547 2.43 5.12 33.58
C GLU A 547 2.88 4.93 32.13
N GLU A 548 1.93 4.76 31.21
CA GLU A 548 2.16 4.65 29.76
C GLU A 548 1.51 5.85 29.04
N THR A 549 2.23 6.46 28.12
CA THR A 549 1.73 7.46 27.17
C THR A 549 2.08 7.02 25.76
N ASP A 550 1.71 7.82 24.75
CA ASP A 550 1.99 7.51 23.35
C ASP A 550 3.47 7.34 23.04
N ASP A 551 4.35 8.03 23.79
CA ASP A 551 5.80 8.12 23.54
C ASP A 551 6.67 7.84 24.77
N SER A 552 6.08 7.45 25.90
CA SER A 552 6.84 7.16 27.10
C SER A 552 6.23 6.07 27.98
N VAL A 553 7.10 5.35 28.70
CA VAL A 553 6.73 4.41 29.78
C VAL A 553 7.57 4.77 31.01
N SER A 554 6.91 4.99 32.15
CA SER A 554 7.60 5.21 33.42
C SER A 554 7.13 4.27 34.52
N PHE A 555 8.02 3.93 35.44
CA PHE A 555 7.72 3.05 36.57
C PHE A 555 8.72 3.22 37.72
N ARG A 556 8.39 2.60 38.86
CA ARG A 556 9.29 2.54 40.02
C ARG A 556 9.62 1.10 40.36
N VAL A 557 10.86 0.86 40.80
CA VAL A 557 11.33 -0.44 41.30
C VAL A 557 11.68 -0.36 42.77
N SER A 558 11.38 -1.43 43.51
CA SER A 558 11.77 -1.53 44.93
C SER A 558 13.29 -1.70 45.11
N ARG A 559 13.98 -2.27 44.10
CA ARG A 559 15.42 -2.56 44.07
C ARG A 559 15.98 -2.33 42.67
N THR A 560 17.18 -1.76 42.59
CA THR A 560 17.95 -1.55 41.34
C THR A 560 18.80 -2.79 41.01
N GLY A 561 19.31 -2.86 39.75
CA GLY A 561 20.21 -3.92 39.29
C GLY A 561 19.54 -5.22 38.88
N VAL A 562 18.21 -5.31 38.92
CA VAL A 562 17.44 -6.47 38.46
C VAL A 562 16.78 -6.11 37.14
N PRO A 563 16.94 -6.91 36.07
CA PRO A 563 16.32 -6.61 34.79
C PRO A 563 14.79 -6.59 34.86
N VAL A 564 14.21 -5.62 34.14
CA VAL A 564 12.77 -5.38 34.04
C VAL A 564 12.36 -5.46 32.58
N LEU A 565 11.34 -6.25 32.29
CA LEU A 565 10.70 -6.38 31.00
C LEU A 565 9.64 -5.30 30.83
N ILE A 566 9.65 -4.62 29.71
CA ILE A 566 8.60 -3.69 29.26
C ILE A 566 7.96 -4.29 28.02
N LYS A 567 6.69 -4.65 28.10
CA LYS A 567 5.91 -5.32 27.04
C LYS A 567 5.38 -4.33 26.00
N THR A 568 6.21 -3.35 25.67
CA THR A 568 6.01 -2.41 24.55
C THR A 568 7.01 -2.75 23.45
N SER A 569 6.59 -2.58 22.19
CA SER A 569 7.41 -2.93 21.03
C SER A 569 8.75 -2.22 21.04
N TYR A 570 9.83 -2.99 20.96
CA TYR A 570 11.17 -2.44 20.80
C TYR A 570 11.30 -1.74 19.44
N PHE A 571 11.91 -0.56 19.48
CA PHE A 571 12.40 0.16 18.31
C PHE A 571 13.65 0.96 18.71
N PRO A 572 14.63 1.20 17.80
CA PRO A 572 15.91 1.83 18.19
C PRO A 572 15.79 3.29 18.63
N ASN A 573 14.61 3.88 18.56
CA ASN A 573 14.30 5.22 19.05
C ASN A 573 14.12 5.29 20.58
N TRP A 574 13.82 4.17 21.24
CA TRP A 574 13.61 4.16 22.68
C TRP A 574 14.92 4.44 23.43
N ARG A 575 14.83 5.27 24.44
CA ARG A 575 15.93 5.64 25.35
C ARG A 575 15.45 5.51 26.77
N ALA A 576 16.34 5.02 27.65
CA ALA A 576 16.04 4.89 29.07
C ALA A 576 16.78 5.95 29.89
N GLU A 577 16.07 6.55 30.85
CA GLU A 577 16.62 7.34 31.93
C GLU A 577 16.45 6.57 33.24
N GLY A 578 17.48 6.52 34.07
CA GLY A 578 17.50 5.77 35.33
C GLY A 578 17.65 4.25 35.14
N ALA A 579 18.06 3.81 33.96
CA ALA A 579 18.35 2.41 33.65
C ALA A 579 19.36 2.26 32.51
N ASP A 580 20.09 1.16 32.47
CA ASP A 580 20.88 0.72 31.32
C ASP A 580 19.96 0.02 30.30
N GLY A 581 20.24 0.18 29.00
CA GLY A 581 19.43 -0.33 27.90
C GLY A 581 18.69 0.80 27.17
N PRO A 582 17.50 0.59 26.57
CA PRO A 582 16.82 -0.70 26.45
C PRO A 582 17.45 -1.63 25.40
N TRP A 583 17.41 -2.91 25.65
CA TRP A 583 17.77 -3.95 24.68
C TRP A 583 16.52 -4.65 24.18
N ARG A 584 16.54 -5.06 22.91
CA ARG A 584 15.46 -5.86 22.30
C ARG A 584 15.40 -7.21 23.01
N ALA A 585 14.23 -7.60 23.45
CA ALA A 585 13.95 -8.89 24.09
C ALA A 585 12.88 -9.66 23.31
N THR A 586 12.87 -10.98 23.41
CA THR A 586 11.81 -11.79 22.80
C THR A 586 10.42 -11.43 23.34
N PRO A 587 9.36 -11.46 22.49
CA PRO A 587 9.44 -11.64 21.04
C PRO A 587 9.92 -10.36 20.32
N ASN A 588 9.51 -9.18 20.73
CA ASN A 588 9.96 -7.86 20.29
C ASN A 588 9.72 -6.79 21.37
N PHE A 589 10.04 -7.12 22.62
CA PHE A 589 9.90 -6.25 23.79
C PHE A 589 11.20 -5.55 24.14
N MET A 590 11.19 -4.84 25.26
CA MET A 590 12.35 -4.16 25.81
C MET A 590 12.72 -4.71 27.17
N VAL A 591 14.02 -4.85 27.42
CA VAL A 591 14.57 -5.10 28.75
C VAL A 591 15.49 -3.97 29.14
N VAL A 592 15.36 -3.49 30.38
CA VAL A 592 16.27 -2.50 30.98
C VAL A 592 16.78 -3.02 32.32
N VAL A 593 17.96 -2.54 32.76
CA VAL A 593 18.47 -2.77 34.11
C VAL A 593 18.42 -1.46 34.88
N PRO A 594 17.47 -1.28 35.82
CA PRO A 594 17.36 -0.06 36.60
C PRO A 594 18.63 0.29 37.37
N THR A 595 19.15 1.48 37.17
CA THR A 595 20.25 2.09 37.94
C THR A 595 19.72 3.05 38.99
N ASP A 596 18.47 3.52 38.82
CA ASP A 596 17.73 4.33 39.78
C ASP A 596 16.39 3.64 40.12
N LYS A 597 15.76 4.05 41.23
CA LYS A 597 14.43 3.54 41.64
C LYS A 597 13.31 4.03 40.75
N ARG A 598 13.48 5.10 40.03
CA ARG A 598 12.55 5.61 39.03
C ARG A 598 13.19 5.45 37.66
N VAL A 599 12.48 4.79 36.78
CA VAL A 599 12.89 4.57 35.38
C VAL A 599 11.87 5.24 34.48
N ARG A 600 12.37 5.89 33.42
CA ARG A 600 11.56 6.45 32.35
C ARG A 600 12.17 6.07 31.00
N LEU A 601 11.35 5.49 30.14
CA LEU A 601 11.67 5.29 28.73
C LEU A 601 10.95 6.36 27.90
N GLU A 602 11.65 6.96 26.97
CA GLU A 602 11.10 7.92 26.01
C GLU A 602 11.45 7.54 24.59
N TYR A 603 10.47 7.70 23.69
CA TYR A 603 10.66 7.50 22.25
C TYR A 603 11.29 8.77 21.65
N GLY A 604 12.57 8.71 21.40
CA GLY A 604 13.39 9.86 20.97
C GLY A 604 13.70 9.86 19.48
N THR A 605 14.58 10.78 19.08
CA THR A 605 15.08 10.88 17.71
C THR A 605 16.44 10.22 17.57
N THR A 606 16.66 9.49 16.48
CA THR A 606 17.93 8.83 16.12
C THR A 606 18.80 9.73 15.23
N ASN A 607 20.05 9.32 15.02
CA ASN A 607 20.95 9.99 14.07
C ASN A 607 20.40 9.95 12.64
N ALA A 608 19.69 8.89 12.25
CA ALA A 608 19.07 8.78 10.92
C ALA A 608 18.01 9.86 10.69
N GLU A 609 17.21 10.16 11.70
CA GLU A 609 16.20 11.23 11.63
C GLU A 609 16.83 12.63 11.59
N TRP A 610 17.90 12.87 12.35
CA TRP A 610 18.63 14.11 12.27
C TRP A 610 19.28 14.32 10.91
N LEU A 611 19.90 13.28 10.33
CA LEU A 611 20.44 13.31 8.97
C LEU A 611 19.32 13.50 7.94
N GLY A 612 18.16 12.88 8.16
CA GLY A 612 16.98 13.05 7.32
C GLY A 612 16.48 14.50 7.31
N ARG A 613 16.37 15.12 8.48
CA ARG A 613 15.99 16.55 8.62
C ARG A 613 17.01 17.46 7.94
N ALA A 614 18.31 17.23 8.17
CA ALA A 614 19.37 17.98 7.51
C ALA A 614 19.34 17.82 5.98
N GLY A 615 19.12 16.58 5.50
CA GLY A 615 18.95 16.27 4.07
C GLY A 615 17.78 17.02 3.47
N THR A 616 16.63 17.04 4.15
CA THR A 616 15.44 17.75 3.67
C THR A 616 15.66 19.26 3.60
N VAL A 617 16.36 19.86 4.60
CA VAL A 617 16.74 21.27 4.55
C VAL A 617 17.66 21.53 3.35
N ALA A 618 18.65 20.68 3.10
CA ALA A 618 19.51 20.78 1.92
C ALA A 618 18.70 20.63 0.61
N GLY A 619 17.70 19.75 0.60
CA GLY A 619 16.76 19.60 -0.51
C GLY A 619 15.94 20.85 -0.78
N LEU A 620 15.45 21.53 0.26
CA LEU A 620 14.74 22.83 0.13
C LEU A 620 15.65 23.92 -0.44
N VAL A 621 16.90 24.01 0.02
CA VAL A 621 17.89 24.94 -0.54
C VAL A 621 18.16 24.60 -2.01
N GLY A 622 18.33 23.31 -2.35
CA GLY A 622 18.50 22.85 -3.71
C GLY A 622 17.30 23.18 -4.62
N LEU A 623 16.08 23.05 -4.10
CA LEU A 623 14.85 23.39 -4.81
C LEU A 623 14.79 24.88 -5.15
N VAL A 624 15.13 25.75 -4.18
CA VAL A 624 15.23 27.19 -4.37
C VAL A 624 16.33 27.52 -5.40
N GLY A 625 17.49 26.83 -5.32
CA GLY A 625 18.57 26.95 -6.29
C GLY A 625 18.14 26.60 -7.74
N LEU A 626 17.40 25.50 -7.91
CA LEU A 626 16.84 25.10 -9.21
C LEU A 626 15.80 26.10 -9.72
N ALA A 627 15.00 26.68 -8.83
CA ALA A 627 14.01 27.70 -9.16
C ALA A 627 14.68 29.03 -9.55
N TRP A 628 15.75 29.40 -8.86
CA TRP A 628 16.50 30.62 -9.15
C TRP A 628 17.31 30.51 -10.45
N TRP A 629 18.01 29.42 -10.66
CA TRP A 629 18.73 29.16 -11.91
C TRP A 629 17.82 29.31 -13.14
N TRP A 630 16.58 28.89 -13.05
CA TRP A 630 15.58 29.12 -14.09
C TRP A 630 15.26 30.61 -14.32
N ARG A 631 15.24 31.45 -13.26
CA ARG A 631 14.98 32.89 -13.40
C ARG A 631 16.14 33.64 -14.07
N LEU A 632 17.37 33.22 -13.80
CA LEU A 632 18.55 33.82 -14.42
C LEU A 632 18.60 33.54 -15.94
N GLY A 633 18.37 32.29 -16.36
CA GLY A 633 18.31 31.96 -17.80
C GLY A 633 17.20 32.67 -18.58
N ARG A 634 16.16 33.19 -17.91
CA ARG A 634 15.11 33.98 -18.52
C ARG A 634 15.54 35.44 -18.82
N ARG A 635 16.40 35.98 -17.96
CA ARG A 635 16.96 37.33 -18.15
C ARG A 635 17.86 37.41 -19.39
N ASP A 636 18.69 36.41 -19.58
CA ASP A 636 19.61 36.35 -20.71
C ASP A 636 18.85 36.22 -22.08
N ASP A 637 17.72 35.50 -22.08
CA ASP A 637 16.87 35.37 -23.28
C ASP A 637 16.11 36.68 -23.60
N ASP A 638 15.64 37.41 -22.58
CA ASP A 638 14.93 38.69 -22.76
C ASP A 638 15.89 39.83 -23.15
N GLU A 639 17.12 39.84 -22.65
CA GLU A 639 18.16 40.80 -23.02
C GLU A 639 18.72 40.54 -24.44
N GLY A 640 18.80 39.23 -24.85
CA GLY A 640 19.17 38.83 -26.19
C GLY A 640 18.12 39.18 -27.26
N ALA A 641 16.84 39.14 -26.90
CA ALA A 641 15.73 39.50 -27.78
C ALA A 641 15.57 41.03 -27.97
N GLY A 642 16.00 41.81 -26.94
CA GLY A 642 15.96 43.28 -26.99
C GLY A 642 17.06 43.93 -27.85
N SER A 643 18.12 43.18 -28.21
CA SER A 643 19.24 43.70 -29.00
C SER A 643 19.11 43.48 -30.53
N ALA A 644 18.09 42.79 -31.02
CA ALA A 644 17.76 42.70 -32.44
C ALA A 644 16.95 43.93 -32.86
N GLY A 645 17.64 44.98 -33.23
CA GLY A 645 17.03 46.20 -33.78
C GLY A 645 16.25 45.90 -35.06
N PRO A 646 15.31 46.78 -35.45
CA PRO A 646 14.46 46.55 -36.60
C PRO A 646 15.29 46.54 -37.87
N TRP A 647 15.31 45.41 -38.57
CA TRP A 647 15.83 45.32 -39.92
C TRP A 647 14.92 46.12 -40.84
N THR A 648 15.39 47.29 -41.23
CA THR A 648 14.87 48.02 -42.41
C THR A 648 15.50 47.40 -43.67
N GLY A 649 14.67 46.79 -44.53
CA GLY A 649 15.08 46.27 -45.84
C GLY A 649 13.99 45.42 -46.44
#